data_3890acfc173b1e582db9ef6333730392
#
_entry.id   3890acfc173b1e582db9ef6333730392
#
_cell.length_a   1.000
_cell.length_b   1.000
_cell.length_c   1.000
_cell.angle_alpha   90.00
_cell.angle_beta   90.00
_cell.angle_gamma   90.00
#
_symmetry.space_group_name_H-M   'P 1'
#
loop_
_entity.id
_entity.type
_entity.pdbx_description
1 polymer ?
#
loop_
_entity_poly.entity_id
_entity_poly.type
_entity_poly.pdbx_seq_one_letter_code
_entity_poly.pdbx_strand_id
1 'polypeptide(L)'
;MKRTNKIILAVSAAVMFVYACKTGYIAQLPVERDANGKIKVQTQNISGEALSPEESMKRIYLPKGYHLQLVASEPMVSQPAAIAWDGNGIMYVAELNTYMLDEDGSNQFAKTSRVKRLEDTNGDGVMDKMTVFIDNMVLPRMLLCINHKVIVNETNTYNIFSYEDTNGDGVADKKVQVYKNDAVDNKNLEHQKSGLDWNIDNRIYVTVDQVRYEYKNDQLVPDTLVEPPRGQWGLTHDNYGRLFFSIAGSEIPASNFQQNPHYGSYDINDQFDAEFKKVWPIVATPDVQGGMPRLNLPDSTLTIFTACNGQSIYRGDKLPMDMRGDLLICEPVGRLIRRAKVSTVDGKTTMVNAYNQQEFIASTDLNFRPVNTATGPDGSLYIVDMYHGIIQESNWTRKGSFLRPKILNKGLQKNIGRGRIYRVVYDGIKPSKVKPNMLNETSAQLVQHLSNANGWWRDAAQKELVVRNDKSVVQALRTMAATSTDHLAKIHALWTLNGMNELNVQLLGDALKDANPQVRKQAVWMAEDVMKKDAQALDQVIALKDDPSADVRYQLSLTLRFNTSAKAKAVVNELLQKYPTSIIATSNKDYTDKLNRRAEQARQASLLAAADRELVNRGQAIFKELCATCHGGDAKGVSVGGGSMPAPALANNPDVSAQAPDKLVRILLHGLSGPVNGKTYGDIMPALGHNTDNYIASVLSYIRSNFGNNASVVRDADVARIREITESRKTPWTMAELDTVRIQRRGGFGGPGGGRPPQAPPAAAPARQ
;
A
#
# COMPACT_ATOMS: atom_id res chain seq x y z
N MET A 1 43.56 46.60 -5.51
CA MET A 1 42.10 46.36 -5.37
C MET A 1 41.55 45.03 -5.91
N LYS A 2 42.18 44.32 -6.87
CA LYS A 2 41.68 43.05 -7.43
C LYS A 2 42.00 41.78 -6.62
N ARG A 3 42.90 41.81 -5.64
CA ARG A 3 43.23 40.63 -4.79
C ARG A 3 42.38 40.54 -3.54
N THR A 4 41.87 41.63 -3.00
CA THR A 4 41.05 41.66 -1.78
C THR A 4 39.64 41.12 -2.01
N ASN A 5 39.05 41.33 -3.22
CA ASN A 5 37.70 40.86 -3.53
C ASN A 5 37.62 39.35 -3.74
N LYS A 6 38.72 38.66 -4.12
CA LYS A 6 38.75 37.18 -4.25
C LYS A 6 38.81 36.48 -2.90
N ILE A 7 39.47 37.09 -1.91
CA ILE A 7 39.54 36.53 -0.56
C ILE A 7 38.22 36.68 0.17
N ILE A 8 37.53 37.80 -0.02
CA ILE A 8 36.20 38.03 0.59
C ILE A 8 35.13 37.08 0.02
N LEU A 9 35.16 36.80 -1.30
CA LEU A 9 34.28 35.83 -1.93
C LEU A 9 34.57 34.39 -1.48
N ALA A 10 35.84 34.02 -1.31
CA ALA A 10 36.22 32.70 -0.83
C ALA A 10 35.86 32.49 0.65
N VAL A 11 36.00 33.51 1.48
CA VAL A 11 35.62 33.47 2.90
C VAL A 11 34.08 33.41 3.05
N SER A 12 33.33 34.16 2.21
CA SER A 12 31.87 34.13 2.20
C SER A 12 31.34 32.77 1.74
N ALA A 13 31.95 32.12 0.77
CA ALA A 13 31.59 30.77 0.31
C ALA A 13 31.95 29.72 1.35
N ALA A 14 33.14 29.84 1.99
CA ALA A 14 33.54 28.92 3.07
C ALA A 14 32.67 29.07 4.33
N VAL A 15 32.24 30.30 4.68
CA VAL A 15 31.35 30.54 5.83
C VAL A 15 29.93 30.04 5.50
N MET A 16 29.43 30.18 4.27
CA MET A 16 28.15 29.56 3.89
C MET A 16 28.22 28.02 3.89
N PHE A 17 29.34 27.43 3.47
CA PHE A 17 29.54 25.99 3.49
C PHE A 17 29.62 25.41 4.92
N VAL A 18 30.25 26.13 5.84
CA VAL A 18 30.31 25.72 7.26
C VAL A 18 28.96 25.89 7.98
N TYR A 19 28.14 26.85 7.56
CA TYR A 19 26.77 27.02 8.09
C TYR A 19 25.81 25.95 7.53
N ALA A 20 25.96 25.55 6.26
CA ALA A 20 25.16 24.48 5.65
C ALA A 20 25.41 23.11 6.31
N CYS A 21 26.66 22.82 6.70
CA CYS A 21 27.00 21.58 7.41
C CYS A 21 26.42 21.47 8.83
N LYS A 22 26.09 22.60 9.48
CA LYS A 22 25.51 22.61 10.83
C LYS A 22 23.99 22.50 10.86
N THR A 23 23.30 22.77 9.75
CA THR A 23 21.83 22.78 9.67
C THR A 23 21.25 21.59 8.91
N GLY A 24 22.09 20.66 8.40
CA GLY A 24 21.64 19.53 7.55
C GLY A 24 20.95 19.97 6.26
N TYR A 25 21.04 21.25 5.88
CA TYR A 25 20.36 21.82 4.72
C TYR A 25 21.27 21.85 3.49
N ILE A 26 20.80 21.28 2.39
CA ILE A 26 21.41 21.35 1.05
C ILE A 26 20.36 21.86 0.10
N ALA A 27 20.69 22.95 -0.64
CA ALA A 27 19.80 23.48 -1.66
C ALA A 27 19.64 22.46 -2.80
N GLN A 28 18.40 22.12 -3.12
CA GLN A 28 18.05 21.18 -4.17
C GLN A 28 17.93 21.89 -5.52
N LEU A 29 18.28 21.17 -6.59
CA LEU A 29 18.14 21.67 -7.95
C LEU A 29 16.83 21.18 -8.57
N PRO A 30 16.19 21.98 -9.43
CA PRO A 30 15.05 21.51 -10.20
C PRO A 30 15.50 20.50 -11.26
N VAL A 31 14.58 19.62 -11.67
CA VAL A 31 14.82 18.65 -12.75
C VAL A 31 15.21 19.36 -14.03
N GLU A 32 16.34 18.96 -14.62
CA GLU A 32 16.83 19.52 -15.88
C GLU A 32 15.99 19.05 -17.08
N ARG A 33 15.84 19.96 -18.05
CA ARG A 33 15.16 19.69 -19.33
C ARG A 33 16.07 20.02 -20.50
N ASP A 34 15.88 19.31 -21.61
CA ASP A 34 16.54 19.62 -22.90
C ASP A 34 15.86 20.80 -23.60
N ALA A 35 16.40 21.18 -24.78
CA ALA A 35 15.89 22.29 -25.59
C ALA A 35 14.41 22.08 -26.04
N ASN A 36 13.93 20.85 -26.07
CA ASN A 36 12.54 20.48 -26.41
C ASN A 36 11.63 20.40 -25.20
N GLY A 37 12.15 20.74 -24.01
CA GLY A 37 11.39 20.63 -22.74
C GLY A 37 11.27 19.23 -22.16
N LYS A 38 11.92 18.22 -22.74
CA LYS A 38 11.93 16.85 -22.23
C LYS A 38 12.91 16.72 -21.06
N ILE A 39 12.56 15.94 -20.05
CA ILE A 39 13.43 15.64 -18.91
C ILE A 39 14.74 15.00 -19.40
N LYS A 40 15.86 15.52 -18.92
CA LYS A 40 17.18 14.91 -19.11
C LYS A 40 17.32 13.69 -18.20
N VAL A 41 17.42 12.52 -18.80
CA VAL A 41 17.59 11.24 -18.07
C VAL A 41 19.07 10.88 -18.02
N GLN A 42 19.58 10.56 -16.85
CA GLN A 42 20.92 10.01 -16.69
C GLN A 42 20.91 8.52 -17.08
N THR A 43 21.55 8.17 -18.18
CA THR A 43 21.61 6.79 -18.72
C THR A 43 23.01 6.18 -18.64
N GLN A 44 24.06 7.01 -18.51
CA GLN A 44 25.46 6.60 -18.53
C GLN A 44 26.12 6.87 -17.17
N ASN A 45 27.18 6.11 -16.87
CA ASN A 45 28.00 6.28 -15.67
C ASN A 45 27.21 6.26 -14.34
N ILE A 46 26.11 5.49 -14.30
CA ILE A 46 25.31 5.34 -13.10
C ILE A 46 26.03 4.35 -12.17
N SER A 47 26.62 4.86 -11.08
CA SER A 47 27.22 4.04 -10.04
C SER A 47 26.17 3.40 -9.17
N GLY A 48 26.38 2.13 -8.79
CA GLY A 48 25.64 1.46 -7.72
C GLY A 48 26.22 1.64 -6.33
N GLU A 49 27.36 2.36 -6.20
CA GLU A 49 27.99 2.61 -4.91
C GLU A 49 27.12 3.47 -3.99
N ALA A 50 27.15 3.16 -2.71
CA ALA A 50 26.45 3.95 -1.70
C ALA A 50 27.15 5.30 -1.47
N LEU A 51 26.40 6.37 -1.49
CA LEU A 51 26.87 7.73 -1.24
C LEU A 51 26.70 8.11 0.24
N SER A 52 27.46 9.11 0.71
CA SER A 52 27.16 9.73 2.00
C SER A 52 25.77 10.42 1.95
N PRO A 53 25.14 10.71 3.11
CA PRO A 53 23.87 11.43 3.12
C PRO A 53 23.91 12.75 2.33
N GLU A 54 24.99 13.53 2.48
CA GLU A 54 25.17 14.81 1.83
C GLU A 54 25.33 14.66 0.28
N GLU A 55 26.11 13.66 -0.16
CA GLU A 55 26.30 13.41 -1.59
C GLU A 55 25.02 12.86 -2.25
N SER A 56 24.27 12.01 -1.53
CA SER A 56 22.97 11.53 -1.99
C SER A 56 21.94 12.66 -2.11
N MET A 57 21.88 13.57 -1.11
CA MET A 57 21.00 14.74 -1.17
C MET A 57 21.24 15.61 -2.41
N LYS A 58 22.49 15.75 -2.86
CA LYS A 58 22.83 16.47 -4.12
C LYS A 58 22.31 15.78 -5.38
N ARG A 59 21.91 14.50 -5.28
CA ARG A 59 21.36 13.70 -6.36
C ARG A 59 19.82 13.62 -6.35
N ILE A 60 19.17 14.27 -5.38
CA ILE A 60 17.71 14.32 -5.25
C ILE A 60 17.24 15.68 -5.77
N TYR A 61 16.27 15.68 -6.66
CA TYR A 61 15.76 16.85 -7.36
C TYR A 61 14.32 17.13 -6.95
N LEU A 62 14.02 18.40 -6.68
CA LEU A 62 12.69 18.90 -6.31
C LEU A 62 12.32 20.11 -7.17
N PRO A 63 11.03 20.49 -7.23
CA PRO A 63 10.62 21.76 -7.83
C PRO A 63 11.25 22.96 -7.10
N LYS A 64 11.38 24.08 -7.83
CA LYS A 64 11.95 25.32 -7.30
C LYS A 64 11.26 25.74 -6.00
N GLY A 65 12.04 26.11 -5.02
CA GLY A 65 11.59 26.56 -3.71
C GLY A 65 11.47 25.46 -2.66
N TYR A 66 11.40 24.20 -3.09
CA TYR A 66 11.42 23.05 -2.18
C TYR A 66 12.85 22.55 -1.96
N HIS A 67 13.15 22.17 -0.72
CA HIS A 67 14.45 21.66 -0.31
C HIS A 67 14.30 20.50 0.66
N LEU A 68 15.34 19.68 0.78
CA LEU A 68 15.43 18.65 1.80
C LEU A 68 16.32 19.11 2.96
N GLN A 69 15.88 18.78 4.17
CA GLN A 69 16.72 18.79 5.36
C GLN A 69 16.91 17.36 5.84
N LEU A 70 18.16 16.97 6.12
CA LEU A 70 18.46 15.68 6.74
C LEU A 70 18.01 15.72 8.20
N VAL A 71 17.17 14.77 8.61
CA VAL A 71 16.64 14.64 9.98
C VAL A 71 17.40 13.59 10.75
N ALA A 72 17.65 12.44 10.13
CA ALA A 72 18.45 11.35 10.69
C ALA A 72 19.09 10.54 9.54
N SER A 73 20.23 9.95 9.80
CA SER A 73 20.92 9.07 8.86
C SER A 73 21.65 7.94 9.59
N GLU A 74 22.25 7.06 8.84
CA GLU A 74 23.18 6.06 9.41
C GLU A 74 24.33 6.72 10.20
N PRO A 75 24.74 6.20 11.36
CA PRO A 75 24.33 4.94 12.00
C PRO A 75 23.08 5.07 12.91
N MET A 76 22.49 6.25 13.05
CA MET A 76 21.35 6.48 13.94
C MET A 76 20.12 5.67 13.49
N VAL A 77 19.90 5.58 12.17
CA VAL A 77 18.86 4.74 11.55
C VAL A 77 19.47 3.75 10.56
N SER A 78 18.84 2.58 10.41
CA SER A 78 19.25 1.51 9.51
C SER A 78 18.04 0.88 8.84
N GLN A 79 17.97 0.94 7.51
CA GLN A 79 16.85 0.39 6.73
C GLN A 79 15.46 0.76 7.28
N PRO A 80 15.20 2.07 7.52
CA PRO A 80 13.92 2.53 8.04
C PRO A 80 12.79 2.28 7.03
N ALA A 81 11.61 1.86 7.50
CA ALA A 81 10.47 1.57 6.66
C ALA A 81 9.22 2.40 7.00
N ALA A 82 9.03 2.74 8.27
CA ALA A 82 7.90 3.53 8.71
C ALA A 82 8.29 4.41 9.91
N ILE A 83 7.61 5.55 10.04
CA ILE A 83 7.77 6.46 11.18
C ILE A 83 6.40 6.79 11.79
N ALA A 84 6.39 7.01 13.10
CA ALA A 84 5.25 7.55 13.84
C ALA A 84 5.75 8.46 14.95
N TRP A 85 4.87 9.35 15.45
CA TRP A 85 5.17 10.21 16.59
C TRP A 85 4.18 9.96 17.72
N ASP A 86 4.65 9.98 18.94
CA ASP A 86 3.77 10.08 20.11
C ASP A 86 3.22 11.49 20.32
N GLY A 87 2.33 11.65 21.29
CA GLY A 87 1.72 12.95 21.60
C GLY A 87 2.72 14.00 22.12
N ASN A 88 3.94 13.65 22.45
CA ASN A 88 5.03 14.55 22.83
C ASN A 88 6.00 14.84 21.68
N GLY A 89 5.71 14.31 20.46
CA GLY A 89 6.53 14.54 19.27
C GLY A 89 7.80 13.72 19.20
N ILE A 90 7.94 12.70 20.02
CA ILE A 90 9.04 11.72 19.95
C ILE A 90 8.79 10.85 18.71
N MET A 91 9.82 10.69 17.88
CA MET A 91 9.75 9.89 16.67
C MET A 91 10.12 8.42 16.94
N TYR A 92 9.26 7.51 16.49
CA TYR A 92 9.53 6.08 16.46
C TYR A 92 9.74 5.61 15.03
N VAL A 93 10.76 4.78 14.81
CA VAL A 93 11.19 4.31 13.48
C VAL A 93 11.21 2.79 13.47
N ALA A 94 10.40 2.17 12.61
CA ALA A 94 10.50 0.74 12.33
C ALA A 94 11.63 0.48 11.34
N GLU A 95 12.54 -0.42 11.69
CA GLU A 95 13.68 -0.82 10.86
C GLU A 95 13.52 -2.25 10.37
N LEU A 96 13.80 -2.49 9.07
CA LEU A 96 13.73 -3.80 8.42
C LEU A 96 15.16 -4.36 8.22
N ASN A 97 15.91 -4.59 9.29
CA ASN A 97 17.33 -4.88 9.26
C ASN A 97 17.72 -6.21 8.58
N THR A 98 16.75 -7.06 8.28
CA THR A 98 16.96 -8.34 7.59
C THR A 98 16.36 -8.38 6.18
N TYR A 99 15.78 -7.27 5.70
CA TYR A 99 15.19 -7.23 4.37
C TYR A 99 16.28 -7.28 3.30
N MET A 100 16.24 -8.31 2.44
CA MET A 100 17.10 -8.46 1.25
C MET A 100 18.58 -8.15 1.52
N LEU A 101 19.17 -8.78 2.54
CA LEU A 101 20.59 -8.61 2.89
C LEU A 101 21.54 -9.06 1.78
N ASP A 102 21.04 -9.90 0.89
CA ASP A 102 21.71 -10.35 -0.33
C ASP A 102 20.66 -10.61 -1.43
N GLU A 103 21.12 -10.98 -2.61
CA GLU A 103 20.25 -11.26 -3.75
C GLU A 103 19.48 -12.59 -3.64
N ASP A 104 19.71 -13.39 -2.62
CA ASP A 104 18.97 -14.61 -2.32
C ASP A 104 17.93 -14.40 -1.20
N GLY A 105 17.92 -13.23 -0.54
CA GLY A 105 17.04 -12.92 0.59
C GLY A 105 17.35 -13.77 1.81
N SER A 106 18.64 -14.03 2.07
CA SER A 106 19.07 -14.88 3.16
C SER A 106 18.71 -14.30 4.52
N ASN A 107 18.25 -15.14 5.45
CA ASN A 107 17.96 -14.78 6.85
C ASN A 107 16.89 -13.68 7.03
N GLN A 108 15.99 -13.49 6.08
CA GLN A 108 14.98 -12.40 6.14
C GLN A 108 14.12 -12.42 7.41
N PHE A 109 13.90 -13.59 7.99
CA PHE A 109 13.06 -13.75 9.20
C PHE A 109 13.88 -13.85 10.49
N ALA A 110 15.15 -13.49 10.49
CA ALA A 110 15.95 -13.39 11.72
C ALA A 110 15.42 -12.26 12.62
N LYS A 111 15.47 -12.48 13.94
CA LYS A 111 14.99 -11.52 14.95
C LYS A 111 16.06 -10.48 15.25
N THR A 112 16.37 -9.61 14.28
CA THR A 112 17.37 -8.54 14.45
C THR A 112 16.85 -7.17 14.02
N SER A 113 15.61 -7.09 13.58
CA SER A 113 14.96 -5.82 13.31
C SER A 113 14.52 -5.12 14.61
N ARG A 114 14.22 -3.82 14.52
CA ARG A 114 14.07 -2.95 15.69
C ARG A 114 12.98 -1.90 15.49
N VAL A 115 12.53 -1.33 16.61
CA VAL A 115 11.91 -0.01 16.63
C VAL A 115 12.84 0.92 17.41
N LYS A 116 13.26 2.00 16.78
CA LYS A 116 14.09 3.04 17.41
C LYS A 116 13.25 4.23 17.84
N ARG A 117 13.69 4.88 18.92
CA ARG A 117 13.17 6.13 19.47
C ARG A 117 14.18 7.22 19.20
N LEU A 118 13.76 8.27 18.49
CA LEU A 118 14.63 9.40 18.13
C LEU A 118 14.10 10.70 18.74
N GLU A 119 15.02 11.54 19.20
CA GLU A 119 14.75 12.83 19.80
C GLU A 119 15.64 13.92 19.19
N ASP A 120 15.03 15.06 18.92
CA ASP A 120 15.71 16.35 18.68
C ASP A 120 15.75 17.11 20.01
N THR A 121 16.84 16.98 20.77
CA THR A 121 16.92 17.56 22.12
C THR A 121 17.24 19.04 22.08
N ASN A 122 17.92 19.53 21.03
CA ASN A 122 18.35 20.92 20.90
C ASN A 122 17.36 21.80 20.10
N GLY A 123 16.37 21.21 19.40
CA GLY A 123 15.32 21.90 18.66
C GLY A 123 15.75 22.49 17.31
N ASP A 124 16.80 21.93 16.68
CA ASP A 124 17.28 22.36 15.36
C ASP A 124 16.61 21.60 14.20
N GLY A 125 15.87 20.54 14.51
CA GLY A 125 15.13 19.69 13.58
C GLY A 125 15.95 18.54 13.04
N VAL A 126 17.12 18.29 13.60
CA VAL A 126 17.95 17.10 13.36
C VAL A 126 17.93 16.23 14.61
N MET A 127 17.72 14.94 14.46
CA MET A 127 17.75 14.04 15.61
C MET A 127 19.17 13.90 16.13
N ASP A 128 19.35 14.09 17.45
CA ASP A 128 20.66 14.04 18.12
C ASP A 128 20.73 12.97 19.21
N LYS A 129 19.60 12.36 19.57
CA LYS A 129 19.55 11.25 20.51
C LYS A 129 18.76 10.08 19.94
N MET A 130 19.30 8.86 20.10
CA MET A 130 18.67 7.62 19.66
C MET A 130 18.72 6.57 20.76
N THR A 131 17.60 5.86 20.97
CA THR A 131 17.50 4.69 21.83
C THR A 131 16.86 3.55 21.04
N VAL A 132 17.31 2.32 21.24
CA VAL A 132 16.61 1.13 20.74
C VAL A 132 15.43 0.87 21.65
N PHE A 133 14.24 1.26 21.20
CA PHE A 133 13.02 1.14 22.00
C PHE A 133 12.51 -0.30 22.08
N ILE A 134 12.52 -1.03 20.96
CA ILE A 134 12.20 -2.47 20.89
C ILE A 134 13.27 -3.15 20.06
N ASP A 135 13.88 -4.21 20.60
CA ASP A 135 14.87 -5.04 19.90
C ASP A 135 14.31 -6.43 19.57
N ASN A 136 15.08 -7.20 18.80
CA ASN A 136 14.81 -8.61 18.50
C ASN A 136 13.46 -8.88 17.80
N MET A 137 13.10 -8.04 16.83
CA MET A 137 11.85 -8.14 16.05
C MET A 137 12.08 -8.83 14.70
N VAL A 138 11.00 -9.42 14.17
CA VAL A 138 10.92 -9.90 12.79
C VAL A 138 10.27 -8.85 11.92
N LEU A 139 11.04 -8.02 11.22
CA LEU A 139 10.58 -7.05 10.23
C LEU A 139 9.28 -6.32 10.67
N PRO A 140 9.35 -5.39 11.65
CA PRO A 140 8.17 -4.65 12.13
C PRO A 140 7.58 -3.80 11.02
N ARG A 141 6.26 -3.92 10.78
CA ARG A 141 5.61 -3.35 9.59
C ARG A 141 4.72 -2.16 9.87
N MET A 142 4.22 -2.04 11.08
CA MET A 142 3.21 -1.08 11.47
C MET A 142 3.59 -0.44 12.79
N LEU A 143 3.39 0.88 12.88
CA LEU A 143 3.59 1.65 14.10
C LEU A 143 2.37 2.55 14.34
N LEU A 144 1.84 2.53 15.57
CA LEU A 144 0.84 3.49 16.03
C LEU A 144 1.11 3.87 17.48
N CYS A 145 1.29 5.16 17.73
CA CYS A 145 1.44 5.67 19.10
C CYS A 145 0.06 6.03 19.69
N ILE A 146 -0.25 5.48 20.84
CA ILE A 146 -1.48 5.77 21.60
C ILE A 146 -1.09 5.97 23.06
N ASN A 147 -1.37 7.16 23.61
CA ASN A 147 -0.95 7.48 24.97
C ASN A 147 0.59 7.24 25.11
N HIS A 148 1.05 6.55 26.14
CA HIS A 148 2.47 6.21 26.34
C HIS A 148 2.89 4.88 25.69
N LYS A 149 2.10 4.34 24.77
CA LYS A 149 2.32 3.02 24.16
C LYS A 149 2.63 3.13 22.68
N VAL A 150 3.52 2.26 22.20
CA VAL A 150 3.75 2.03 20.78
C VAL A 150 3.16 0.68 20.41
N ILE A 151 2.20 0.67 19.51
CA ILE A 151 1.54 -0.53 19.01
C ILE A 151 2.24 -0.98 17.75
N VAL A 152 2.65 -2.25 17.69
CA VAL A 152 3.48 -2.80 16.62
C VAL A 152 2.95 -4.17 16.19
N ASN A 153 3.03 -4.43 14.88
CA ASN A 153 2.88 -5.77 14.31
C ASN A 153 4.16 -6.16 13.56
N GLU A 154 4.52 -7.43 13.64
CA GLU A 154 5.66 -8.04 12.95
C GLU A 154 5.21 -8.79 11.69
N THR A 155 6.15 -9.09 10.82
CA THR A 155 5.93 -9.96 9.64
C THR A 155 5.59 -11.38 10.05
N ASN A 156 4.80 -12.10 9.24
CA ASN A 156 4.34 -13.50 9.43
C ASN A 156 3.37 -13.74 10.60
N THR A 157 2.83 -12.71 11.22
CA THR A 157 1.87 -12.86 12.32
C THR A 157 0.71 -11.87 12.20
N TYR A 158 -0.46 -12.30 12.64
CA TYR A 158 -1.62 -11.42 12.82
C TYR A 158 -1.67 -10.82 14.23
N ASN A 159 -0.86 -11.32 15.18
CA ASN A 159 -0.79 -10.79 16.53
C ASN A 159 -0.26 -9.36 16.55
N ILE A 160 -0.85 -8.51 17.38
CA ILE A 160 -0.44 -7.12 17.57
C ILE A 160 -0.14 -6.90 19.04
N PHE A 161 0.97 -6.20 19.31
CA PHE A 161 1.44 -5.96 20.66
C PHE A 161 1.57 -4.45 20.92
N SER A 162 1.29 -4.01 22.13
CA SER A 162 1.70 -2.71 22.65
C SER A 162 2.97 -2.84 23.48
N TYR A 163 3.80 -1.83 23.36
CA TYR A 163 5.06 -1.72 24.10
C TYR A 163 5.06 -0.39 24.85
N GLU A 164 5.53 -0.38 26.09
CA GLU A 164 5.54 0.80 26.98
C GLU A 164 6.88 0.84 27.71
N ASP A 165 7.45 2.04 27.84
CA ASP A 165 8.55 2.38 28.72
C ASP A 165 7.96 2.88 30.01
N THR A 166 7.97 2.05 31.08
CA THR A 166 7.36 2.41 32.36
C THR A 166 8.33 3.05 33.35
N ASN A 167 9.64 2.93 33.09
CA ASN A 167 10.69 3.43 33.96
C ASN A 167 11.34 4.74 33.46
N GLY A 168 11.07 5.13 32.19
CA GLY A 168 11.53 6.39 31.59
C GLY A 168 12.95 6.38 31.03
N ASP A 169 13.53 5.19 30.78
CA ASP A 169 14.89 5.05 30.24
C ASP A 169 14.96 5.07 28.70
N GLY A 170 13.79 5.09 28.05
CA GLY A 170 13.65 5.11 26.59
C GLY A 170 13.63 3.72 25.95
N VAL A 171 13.62 2.64 26.74
CA VAL A 171 13.51 1.26 26.31
C VAL A 171 12.18 0.66 26.78
N ALA A 172 11.48 -0.06 25.93
CA ALA A 172 10.22 -0.71 26.33
C ALA A 172 10.50 -1.86 27.30
N ASP A 173 9.95 -1.76 28.51
CA ASP A 173 10.06 -2.78 29.57
C ASP A 173 8.74 -3.56 29.78
N LYS A 174 7.63 -3.10 29.18
CA LYS A 174 6.33 -3.77 29.25
C LYS A 174 5.79 -4.05 27.84
N LYS A 175 5.44 -5.34 27.60
CA LYS A 175 4.83 -5.84 26.38
C LYS A 175 3.48 -6.47 26.68
N VAL A 176 2.42 -6.05 25.97
CA VAL A 176 1.06 -6.58 26.11
C VAL A 176 0.50 -6.95 24.74
N GLN A 177 -0.09 -8.13 24.61
CA GLN A 177 -0.81 -8.52 23.40
C GLN A 177 -2.17 -7.80 23.36
N VAL A 178 -2.34 -6.88 22.41
CA VAL A 178 -3.56 -6.05 22.28
C VAL A 178 -4.53 -6.62 21.23
N TYR A 179 -4.07 -7.50 20.35
CA TYR A 179 -4.89 -8.28 19.44
C TYR A 179 -4.30 -9.67 19.27
N LYS A 180 -5.13 -10.70 19.43
CA LYS A 180 -4.74 -12.09 19.29
C LYS A 180 -5.38 -12.71 18.05
N ASN A 181 -4.55 -13.23 17.16
CA ASN A 181 -4.94 -14.12 16.08
C ASN A 181 -3.75 -15.04 15.77
N ASP A 182 -3.84 -16.29 16.19
CA ASP A 182 -2.74 -17.26 16.12
C ASP A 182 -2.55 -17.86 14.71
N ALA A 183 -3.30 -17.41 13.72
CA ALA A 183 -3.04 -17.76 12.33
C ALA A 183 -1.67 -17.19 11.88
N VAL A 184 -0.99 -17.92 11.03
CA VAL A 184 0.29 -17.49 10.45
C VAL A 184 0.01 -16.79 9.11
N ASP A 185 0.54 -15.59 8.95
CA ASP A 185 0.56 -14.92 7.65
C ASP A 185 1.78 -15.41 6.87
N ASN A 186 1.58 -16.40 6.01
CA ASN A 186 2.63 -17.01 5.19
C ASN A 186 2.68 -16.47 3.76
N LYS A 187 2.06 -15.34 3.50
CA LYS A 187 2.17 -14.64 2.23
C LYS A 187 3.60 -14.14 2.02
N ASN A 188 3.90 -13.78 0.77
CA ASN A 188 5.10 -13.03 0.46
C ASN A 188 5.27 -11.85 1.44
N LEU A 189 6.49 -11.66 1.92
CA LEU A 189 6.75 -10.64 2.95
C LEU A 189 6.40 -9.20 2.51
N GLU A 190 6.43 -8.89 1.22
CA GLU A 190 6.04 -7.58 0.71
C GLU A 190 4.52 -7.42 0.60
N HIS A 191 3.75 -8.52 0.61
CA HIS A 191 2.31 -8.54 0.38
C HIS A 191 1.48 -8.82 1.65
N GLN A 192 2.09 -8.73 2.82
CA GLN A 192 1.40 -8.86 4.10
C GLN A 192 0.78 -7.53 4.53
N LYS A 193 -0.11 -7.58 5.52
CA LYS A 193 -0.79 -6.39 6.03
C LYS A 193 0.18 -5.33 6.56
N SER A 194 -0.21 -4.08 6.46
CA SER A 194 0.51 -2.91 6.96
C SER A 194 -0.49 -1.86 7.43
N GLY A 195 -0.03 -0.74 7.98
CA GLY A 195 -0.89 0.38 8.37
C GLY A 195 -0.93 0.61 9.86
N LEU A 196 -2.07 0.40 10.54
CA LEU A 196 -2.49 0.93 11.83
C LEU A 196 -2.74 2.44 11.75
N ASP A 197 -3.58 2.86 10.80
CA ASP A 197 -3.99 4.25 10.67
C ASP A 197 -5.22 4.52 11.56
N TRP A 198 -5.07 5.39 12.57
CA TRP A 198 -6.20 5.89 13.36
C TRP A 198 -6.93 6.96 12.57
N ASN A 199 -8.06 6.60 11.99
CA ASN A 199 -8.84 7.48 11.17
C ASN A 199 -9.80 8.36 11.99
N ILE A 200 -10.37 9.39 11.35
CA ILE A 200 -11.26 10.36 11.99
C ILE A 200 -12.49 9.72 12.65
N ASP A 201 -12.96 8.57 12.15
CA ASP A 201 -14.07 7.79 12.72
C ASP A 201 -13.71 6.99 13.98
N ASN A 202 -12.54 7.26 14.55
CA ASN A 202 -11.98 6.57 15.71
C ASN A 202 -11.83 5.06 15.51
N ARG A 203 -11.66 4.63 14.25
CA ARG A 203 -11.31 3.25 13.88
C ARG A 203 -9.88 3.21 13.37
N ILE A 204 -9.21 2.09 13.64
CA ILE A 204 -7.85 1.83 13.20
C ILE A 204 -7.92 0.89 12.01
N TYR A 205 -7.39 1.32 10.88
CA TYR A 205 -7.42 0.57 9.63
C TYR A 205 -6.06 -0.06 9.33
N VAL A 206 -6.12 -1.21 8.66
CA VAL A 206 -4.97 -1.94 8.14
C VAL A 206 -5.20 -2.29 6.67
N THR A 207 -4.13 -2.58 5.94
CA THR A 207 -4.22 -3.07 4.56
C THR A 207 -4.46 -4.58 4.53
N VAL A 208 -4.94 -5.12 3.42
CA VAL A 208 -5.07 -6.55 3.10
C VAL A 208 -6.12 -7.30 3.92
N ASP A 209 -6.14 -7.14 5.23
CA ASP A 209 -7.08 -7.82 6.11
C ASP A 209 -8.49 -7.24 6.05
N GLN A 210 -9.50 -8.10 6.10
CA GLN A 210 -10.92 -7.71 6.12
C GLN A 210 -11.36 -7.23 7.51
N VAL A 211 -10.53 -6.41 8.15
CA VAL A 211 -10.73 -5.95 9.53
C VAL A 211 -10.30 -4.50 9.71
N ARG A 212 -11.02 -3.78 10.57
CA ARG A 212 -10.60 -2.55 11.25
C ARG A 212 -10.77 -2.76 12.75
N TYR A 213 -10.16 -1.91 13.56
CA TYR A 213 -10.21 -2.08 15.01
C TYR A 213 -10.80 -0.85 15.70
N GLU A 214 -11.47 -1.07 16.80
CA GLU A 214 -11.75 -0.07 17.83
C GLU A 214 -10.74 -0.24 18.97
N TYR A 215 -10.09 0.85 19.40
CA TYR A 215 -9.26 0.80 20.61
C TYR A 215 -10.12 1.00 21.85
N LYS A 216 -10.22 0.00 22.69
CA LYS A 216 -11.09 0.02 23.87
C LYS A 216 -10.49 -0.81 25.00
N ASN A 217 -10.39 -0.21 26.19
CA ASN A 217 -9.84 -0.89 27.38
C ASN A 217 -8.46 -1.50 27.10
N ASP A 218 -7.57 -0.74 26.45
CA ASP A 218 -6.22 -1.17 26.05
C ASP A 218 -6.17 -2.39 25.11
N GLN A 219 -7.25 -2.66 24.39
CA GLN A 219 -7.34 -3.75 23.41
C GLN A 219 -7.78 -3.22 22.04
N LEU A 220 -7.36 -3.92 20.98
CA LEU A 220 -7.85 -3.73 19.63
C LEU A 220 -9.03 -4.68 19.39
N VAL A 221 -10.24 -4.13 19.44
CA VAL A 221 -11.48 -4.89 19.22
C VAL A 221 -11.77 -4.93 17.71
N PRO A 222 -11.77 -6.11 17.08
CA PRO A 222 -11.95 -6.19 15.62
C PRO A 222 -13.40 -5.95 15.21
N ASP A 223 -13.56 -5.25 14.07
CA ASP A 223 -14.81 -5.07 13.34
C ASP A 223 -14.58 -5.49 11.88
N THR A 224 -15.43 -6.41 11.37
CA THR A 224 -15.24 -6.98 10.03
C THR A 224 -15.73 -6.01 8.95
N LEU A 225 -14.88 -5.74 7.98
CA LEU A 225 -15.23 -4.95 6.80
C LEU A 225 -16.03 -5.79 5.79
N VAL A 226 -16.85 -5.13 4.97
CA VAL A 226 -17.60 -5.80 3.89
C VAL A 226 -16.65 -6.45 2.87
N GLU A 227 -15.53 -5.77 2.58
CA GLU A 227 -14.46 -6.30 1.75
C GLU A 227 -13.09 -5.95 2.34
N PRO A 228 -12.06 -6.80 2.14
CA PRO A 228 -10.72 -6.45 2.56
C PRO A 228 -10.25 -5.21 1.79
N PRO A 229 -9.61 -4.25 2.46
CA PRO A 229 -8.92 -3.17 1.78
C PRO A 229 -7.85 -3.76 0.85
N ARG A 230 -7.69 -3.14 -0.30
CA ARG A 230 -6.52 -3.40 -1.15
C ARG A 230 -5.35 -2.62 -0.58
N GLY A 231 -4.14 -2.97 -0.97
CA GLY A 231 -2.94 -2.29 -0.53
C GLY A 231 -1.95 -3.24 0.13
N GLN A 232 -0.75 -2.73 0.40
CA GLN A 232 0.34 -3.50 1.00
C GLN A 232 1.05 -2.68 2.07
N TRP A 233 1.98 -1.83 1.64
CA TRP A 233 2.77 -1.00 2.53
C TRP A 233 2.12 0.36 2.75
N GLY A 234 1.64 0.58 3.96
CA GLY A 234 1.08 1.85 4.39
C GLY A 234 -0.31 2.16 3.83
N LEU A 235 -0.99 2.99 4.54
CA LEU A 235 -2.24 3.63 4.15
C LEU A 235 -2.27 5.00 4.82
N THR A 236 -3.19 5.85 4.38
CA THR A 236 -3.36 7.20 4.93
C THR A 236 -4.80 7.64 4.81
N HIS A 237 -5.17 8.67 5.55
CA HIS A 237 -6.47 9.33 5.41
C HIS A 237 -6.32 10.84 5.18
N ASP A 238 -7.36 11.45 4.62
CA ASP A 238 -7.46 12.90 4.49
C ASP A 238 -8.21 13.56 5.67
N ASN A 239 -8.43 14.87 5.60
CA ASN A 239 -9.14 15.61 6.63
C ASN A 239 -10.59 15.19 6.85
N TYR A 240 -11.15 14.35 5.97
CA TYR A 240 -12.53 13.90 5.99
C TYR A 240 -12.66 12.38 6.17
N GLY A 241 -11.54 11.70 6.50
CA GLY A 241 -11.52 10.28 6.76
C GLY A 241 -11.54 9.38 5.53
N ARG A 242 -11.33 9.93 4.32
CA ARG A 242 -11.16 9.09 3.13
C ARG A 242 -9.82 8.37 3.21
N LEU A 243 -9.84 7.06 2.98
CA LEU A 243 -8.68 6.21 3.04
C LEU A 243 -8.05 6.03 1.66
N PHE A 244 -6.74 6.05 1.61
CA PHE A 244 -5.95 5.89 0.39
C PHE A 244 -4.98 4.74 0.56
N PHE A 245 -5.09 3.76 -0.32
CA PHE A 245 -4.24 2.58 -0.39
C PHE A 245 -3.52 2.56 -1.73
N SER A 246 -2.32 1.98 -1.78
CA SER A 246 -1.61 1.69 -3.03
C SER A 246 -1.40 0.19 -3.19
N ILE A 247 -1.34 -0.29 -4.42
CA ILE A 247 -1.13 -1.71 -4.73
C ILE A 247 0.07 -1.81 -5.66
N ALA A 248 1.19 -2.28 -5.12
CA ALA A 248 2.38 -2.59 -5.91
C ALA A 248 2.15 -3.84 -6.78
N GLY A 249 2.79 -3.86 -7.94
CA GLY A 249 2.69 -4.97 -8.88
C GLY A 249 1.39 -5.03 -9.70
N SER A 250 0.36 -4.30 -9.29
CA SER A 250 -0.90 -4.17 -10.05
C SER A 250 -1.07 -2.79 -10.68
N GLU A 251 -0.05 -1.95 -10.61
CA GLU A 251 0.01 -0.59 -11.16
C GLU A 251 -1.16 0.30 -10.72
N ILE A 252 -1.61 0.13 -9.48
CA ILE A 252 -2.68 0.94 -8.89
C ILE A 252 -2.06 1.84 -7.80
N PRO A 253 -1.67 3.07 -8.16
CA PRO A 253 -0.96 3.98 -7.24
C PRO A 253 -1.85 4.50 -6.11
N ALA A 254 -3.16 4.47 -6.26
CA ALA A 254 -4.11 4.77 -5.20
C ALA A 254 -5.43 4.03 -5.42
N SER A 255 -6.08 3.60 -4.35
CA SER A 255 -7.35 2.90 -4.38
C SER A 255 -8.19 3.24 -3.15
N ASN A 256 -9.46 2.87 -3.17
CA ASN A 256 -10.44 3.02 -2.09
C ASN A 256 -10.78 4.48 -1.69
N PHE A 257 -10.18 5.48 -2.31
CA PHE A 257 -10.34 6.89 -1.93
C PHE A 257 -11.73 7.48 -2.25
N GLN A 258 -12.55 6.79 -3.02
CA GLN A 258 -13.93 7.24 -3.22
C GLN A 258 -14.83 6.87 -2.05
N GLN A 259 -14.62 5.73 -1.44
CA GLN A 259 -15.42 5.26 -0.31
C GLN A 259 -14.58 4.49 0.71
N ASN A 260 -15.03 4.49 1.97
CA ASN A 260 -14.43 3.69 3.01
C ASN A 260 -14.66 2.18 2.72
N PRO A 261 -13.65 1.30 2.89
CA PRO A 261 -13.77 -0.15 2.73
C PRO A 261 -14.89 -0.80 3.56
N HIS A 262 -15.33 -0.14 4.62
CA HIS A 262 -16.51 -0.55 5.39
C HIS A 262 -17.74 -0.75 4.51
N TYR A 263 -17.91 0.06 3.48
CA TYR A 263 -19.03 -0.03 2.53
C TYR A 263 -18.77 -0.97 1.35
N GLY A 264 -17.65 -1.66 1.34
CA GLY A 264 -17.19 -2.48 0.21
C GLY A 264 -16.28 -1.71 -0.74
N SER A 265 -15.84 -2.36 -1.80
CA SER A 265 -14.90 -1.82 -2.76
C SER A 265 -15.57 -1.73 -4.14
N TYR A 266 -15.77 -0.52 -4.65
CA TYR A 266 -16.20 -0.31 -6.03
C TYR A 266 -15.01 -0.08 -6.96
N ASP A 267 -15.03 -0.70 -8.12
CA ASP A 267 -14.13 -0.37 -9.21
C ASP A 267 -14.75 0.83 -9.97
N ILE A 268 -14.32 2.02 -9.58
CA ILE A 268 -14.83 3.26 -10.17
C ILE A 268 -13.95 3.61 -11.37
N ASN A 269 -14.55 3.67 -12.55
CA ASN A 269 -13.84 4.09 -13.76
C ASN A 269 -13.48 5.58 -13.71
N ASP A 270 -12.44 5.96 -14.46
CA ASP A 270 -12.00 7.35 -14.64
C ASP A 270 -11.65 8.09 -13.34
N GLN A 271 -11.04 7.36 -12.38
CA GLN A 271 -10.51 7.96 -11.15
C GLN A 271 -9.20 8.71 -11.40
N PHE A 272 -8.51 8.37 -12.48
CA PHE A 272 -7.23 8.94 -12.89
C PHE A 272 -7.32 9.44 -14.31
N ASP A 273 -6.54 10.46 -14.65
CA ASP A 273 -6.30 10.77 -16.05
C ASP A 273 -5.48 9.67 -16.76
N ALA A 274 -5.47 9.68 -18.09
CA ALA A 274 -4.82 8.64 -18.89
C ALA A 274 -3.29 8.52 -18.63
N GLU A 275 -2.66 9.61 -18.20
CA GLU A 275 -1.21 9.71 -17.98
C GLU A 275 -0.83 9.42 -16.51
N PHE A 276 -1.81 9.33 -15.59
CA PHE A 276 -1.52 9.27 -14.15
C PHE A 276 -0.66 8.06 -13.75
N LYS A 277 -0.82 6.93 -14.42
CA LYS A 277 -0.05 5.70 -14.14
C LYS A 277 1.37 5.75 -14.69
N LYS A 278 1.67 6.61 -15.67
CA LYS A 278 3.03 6.81 -16.18
C LYS A 278 3.89 7.51 -15.14
N VAL A 279 5.12 7.08 -15.03
CA VAL A 279 6.12 7.69 -14.13
C VAL A 279 7.21 8.40 -14.92
N TRP A 280 7.84 9.40 -14.29
CA TRP A 280 8.82 10.28 -14.92
C TRP A 280 10.16 10.26 -14.17
N PRO A 281 10.88 9.11 -14.17
CA PRO A 281 12.19 9.01 -13.55
C PRO A 281 13.22 9.86 -14.28
N ILE A 282 14.25 10.31 -13.57
CA ILE A 282 15.39 11.06 -14.13
C ILE A 282 16.65 10.20 -14.27
N VAL A 283 16.55 8.92 -14.00
CA VAL A 283 17.63 7.93 -14.08
C VAL A 283 17.12 6.64 -14.72
N ALA A 284 17.97 5.96 -15.49
CA ALA A 284 17.66 4.63 -15.97
C ALA A 284 17.41 3.67 -14.80
N THR A 285 16.45 2.78 -14.94
CA THR A 285 15.97 1.86 -13.90
C THR A 285 16.37 0.42 -14.27
N PRO A 286 17.65 0.02 -14.10
CA PRO A 286 18.12 -1.29 -14.56
C PRO A 286 17.57 -2.46 -13.75
N ASP A 287 17.11 -2.21 -12.53
CA ASP A 287 16.74 -3.18 -11.51
C ASP A 287 15.22 -3.24 -11.29
N VAL A 288 14.45 -3.28 -12.36
CA VAL A 288 12.99 -3.42 -12.29
C VAL A 288 12.54 -4.86 -12.45
N GLN A 289 11.62 -5.29 -11.59
CA GLN A 289 10.95 -6.59 -11.75
C GLN A 289 10.12 -6.61 -13.05
N GLY A 290 10.02 -7.78 -13.70
CA GLY A 290 9.34 -7.91 -14.99
C GLY A 290 10.15 -7.43 -16.20
N GLY A 291 11.33 -6.86 -15.98
CA GLY A 291 12.35 -6.63 -17.01
C GLY A 291 12.00 -5.60 -18.09
N MET A 292 12.46 -5.86 -19.30
CA MET A 292 12.39 -4.94 -20.46
C MET A 292 11.00 -4.36 -20.77
N PRO A 293 9.87 -5.09 -20.67
CA PRO A 293 8.55 -4.52 -20.92
C PRO A 293 8.15 -3.35 -20.01
N ARG A 294 8.83 -3.22 -18.88
CA ARG A 294 8.59 -2.13 -17.91
C ARG A 294 9.51 -0.94 -18.11
N LEU A 295 10.33 -0.95 -19.16
CA LEU A 295 11.31 0.09 -19.44
C LEU A 295 11.01 0.79 -20.77
N ASN A 296 11.15 2.12 -20.78
CA ASN A 296 11.18 2.90 -21.98
C ASN A 296 12.52 2.68 -22.73
N LEU A 297 12.48 2.57 -24.05
CA LEU A 297 13.66 2.53 -24.85
C LEU A 297 13.85 3.87 -25.60
N PRO A 298 15.09 4.35 -25.78
CA PRO A 298 16.37 3.69 -25.43
C PRO A 298 16.90 4.01 -24.02
N ASP A 299 16.22 4.86 -23.23
CA ASP A 299 16.76 5.42 -21.98
C ASP A 299 16.65 4.48 -20.76
N SER A 300 15.96 3.36 -20.90
CA SER A 300 15.73 2.36 -19.83
C SER A 300 15.11 2.94 -18.56
N THR A 301 14.27 3.96 -18.69
CA THR A 301 13.49 4.47 -17.55
C THR A 301 12.24 3.63 -17.30
N LEU A 302 11.80 3.59 -16.04
CA LEU A 302 10.55 2.94 -15.65
C LEU A 302 9.34 3.58 -16.35
N THR A 303 8.40 2.77 -16.86
CA THR A 303 7.24 3.25 -17.63
C THR A 303 6.04 3.60 -16.75
N ILE A 304 5.79 2.80 -15.69
CA ILE A 304 4.62 2.86 -14.82
C ILE A 304 5.00 2.51 -13.39
N PHE A 305 4.12 2.77 -12.43
CA PHE A 305 4.32 2.33 -11.06
C PHE A 305 4.47 0.81 -10.97
N THR A 306 5.44 0.33 -10.17
CA THR A 306 5.68 -1.10 -9.93
C THR A 306 5.78 -1.44 -8.44
N ALA A 307 6.12 -0.48 -7.59
CA ALA A 307 6.38 -0.67 -6.16
C ALA A 307 5.78 0.45 -5.31
N CYS A 308 4.69 1.09 -5.78
CA CYS A 308 4.06 2.18 -5.07
C CYS A 308 3.65 1.77 -3.66
N ASN A 309 4.05 2.60 -2.67
CA ASN A 309 3.89 2.30 -1.24
C ASN A 309 3.92 3.57 -0.39
N GLY A 310 3.80 3.41 0.93
CA GLY A 310 4.10 4.40 1.96
C GLY A 310 3.53 5.79 1.73
N GLN A 311 2.35 5.86 1.12
CA GLN A 311 1.71 7.10 0.74
C GLN A 311 1.20 7.88 1.96
N SER A 312 1.13 9.21 1.82
CA SER A 312 0.46 10.08 2.78
C SER A 312 -0.27 11.24 2.10
N ILE A 313 -1.35 11.70 2.72
CA ILE A 313 -1.93 13.00 2.41
C ILE A 313 -1.18 14.06 3.20
N TYR A 314 -0.65 15.08 2.51
CA TYR A 314 -0.04 16.19 3.22
C TYR A 314 -1.12 17.06 3.88
N ARG A 315 -1.12 17.08 5.22
CA ARG A 315 -2.09 17.81 6.05
C ARG A 315 -1.43 18.85 6.96
N GLY A 316 -0.13 19.13 6.71
CA GLY A 316 0.66 20.11 7.43
C GLY A 316 0.38 21.55 7.01
N ASP A 317 1.07 22.50 7.66
CA ASP A 317 0.91 23.94 7.45
C ASP A 317 2.24 24.65 7.13
N LYS A 318 3.33 23.90 6.90
CA LYS A 318 4.67 24.45 6.66
C LYS A 318 5.21 24.20 5.25
N LEU A 319 4.34 23.88 4.32
CA LEU A 319 4.59 23.90 2.88
C LEU A 319 3.52 24.77 2.19
N PRO A 320 3.68 25.14 0.92
CA PRO A 320 2.70 25.94 0.19
C PRO A 320 1.27 25.38 0.31
N MET A 321 0.30 26.29 0.45
CA MET A 321 -1.10 25.92 0.68
C MET A 321 -1.69 25.01 -0.38
N ASP A 322 -1.21 25.09 -1.62
CA ASP A 322 -1.64 24.24 -2.73
C ASP A 322 -1.20 22.78 -2.61
N MET A 323 -0.32 22.46 -1.63
CA MET A 323 0.01 21.08 -1.28
C MET A 323 -0.98 20.43 -0.31
N ARG A 324 -1.76 21.22 0.43
CA ARG A 324 -2.66 20.65 1.43
C ARG A 324 -3.74 19.81 0.78
N GLY A 325 -3.86 18.56 1.23
CA GLY A 325 -4.79 17.59 0.69
C GLY A 325 -4.26 16.79 -0.51
N ASP A 326 -3.06 17.09 -1.00
CA ASP A 326 -2.43 16.30 -2.06
C ASP A 326 -1.86 14.99 -1.52
N LEU A 327 -1.95 13.93 -2.33
CA LEU A 327 -1.42 12.62 -2.01
C LEU A 327 0.03 12.50 -2.50
N LEU A 328 0.92 12.07 -1.61
CA LEU A 328 2.31 11.70 -1.92
C LEU A 328 2.40 10.19 -2.07
N ILE A 329 2.97 9.71 -3.18
CA ILE A 329 3.08 8.29 -3.50
C ILE A 329 4.54 7.96 -3.73
N CYS A 330 5.13 7.10 -2.90
CA CYS A 330 6.48 6.61 -3.07
C CYS A 330 6.55 5.53 -4.16
N GLU A 331 7.59 5.58 -4.99
CA GLU A 331 7.95 4.57 -5.97
C GLU A 331 9.45 4.28 -5.87
N PRO A 332 9.86 3.38 -4.97
CA PRO A 332 11.27 3.16 -4.66
C PRO A 332 12.06 2.53 -5.82
N VAL A 333 11.43 1.79 -6.73
CA VAL A 333 12.10 1.25 -7.92
C VAL A 333 12.43 2.37 -8.90
N GLY A 334 11.51 3.31 -9.08
CA GLY A 334 11.72 4.51 -9.90
C GLY A 334 12.56 5.61 -9.24
N ARG A 335 12.90 5.49 -7.94
CA ARG A 335 13.62 6.50 -7.15
C ARG A 335 12.88 7.85 -7.15
N LEU A 336 11.57 7.80 -6.92
CA LEU A 336 10.74 9.00 -7.04
C LEU A 336 9.59 9.02 -6.04
N ILE A 337 9.03 10.23 -5.85
CA ILE A 337 7.77 10.45 -5.12
C ILE A 337 6.86 11.29 -6.01
N ARG A 338 5.66 10.77 -6.31
CA ARG A 338 4.58 11.49 -6.99
C ARG A 338 3.84 12.38 -6.02
N ARG A 339 3.56 13.63 -6.40
CA ARG A 339 2.53 14.47 -5.81
C ARG A 339 1.30 14.41 -6.68
N ALA A 340 0.21 13.87 -6.16
CA ALA A 340 -1.06 13.77 -6.86
C ALA A 340 -2.06 14.79 -6.29
N LYS A 341 -2.59 15.64 -7.12
CA LYS A 341 -3.71 16.52 -6.80
C LYS A 341 -4.98 15.70 -6.64
N VAL A 342 -5.61 15.83 -5.49
CA VAL A 342 -6.88 15.15 -5.17
C VAL A 342 -8.00 16.18 -5.25
N SER A 343 -9.01 15.92 -6.07
CA SER A 343 -10.18 16.80 -6.20
C SER A 343 -11.47 16.00 -6.17
N THR A 344 -12.54 16.64 -5.66
CA THR A 344 -13.87 16.06 -5.63
C THR A 344 -14.84 17.02 -6.30
N VAL A 345 -15.49 16.55 -7.38
CA VAL A 345 -16.49 17.29 -8.12
C VAL A 345 -17.73 16.41 -8.27
N ASP A 346 -18.89 16.95 -7.95
CA ASP A 346 -20.19 16.25 -8.02
C ASP A 346 -20.19 14.87 -7.31
N GLY A 347 -19.50 14.78 -6.17
CA GLY A 347 -19.38 13.56 -5.39
C GLY A 347 -18.35 12.55 -5.91
N LYS A 348 -17.70 12.81 -7.06
CA LYS A 348 -16.63 11.97 -7.61
C LYS A 348 -15.26 12.53 -7.26
N THR A 349 -14.42 11.70 -6.62
CA THR A 349 -13.02 12.04 -6.33
C THR A 349 -12.12 11.52 -7.45
N THR A 350 -11.22 12.39 -7.93
CA THR A 350 -10.26 12.09 -8.97
C THR A 350 -8.86 12.55 -8.59
N MET A 351 -7.85 12.00 -9.26
CA MET A 351 -6.45 12.36 -9.07
C MET A 351 -5.74 12.64 -10.38
N VAL A 352 -4.86 13.66 -10.35
CA VAL A 352 -3.97 14.01 -11.45
C VAL A 352 -2.57 14.25 -10.92
N ASN A 353 -1.54 14.00 -11.73
CA ASN A 353 -0.17 14.40 -11.38
C ASN A 353 -0.10 15.92 -11.23
N ALA A 354 0.49 16.41 -10.14
CA ALA A 354 0.65 17.85 -9.90
C ALA A 354 1.60 18.53 -10.89
N TYR A 355 2.43 17.77 -11.58
CA TYR A 355 3.45 18.29 -12.51
C TYR A 355 3.33 17.63 -13.88
N ASN A 356 3.48 18.42 -14.94
CA ASN A 356 3.46 17.89 -16.28
C ASN A 356 4.75 17.13 -16.60
N GLN A 357 4.64 15.83 -16.88
CA GLN A 357 5.76 14.95 -17.24
C GLN A 357 6.97 15.09 -16.29
N GLN A 358 6.70 15.14 -14.99
CA GLN A 358 7.71 15.28 -13.95
C GLN A 358 7.15 14.71 -12.63
N GLU A 359 8.02 14.25 -11.74
CA GLU A 359 7.67 13.88 -10.37
C GLU A 359 7.98 15.03 -9.40
N PHE A 360 7.37 14.98 -8.21
CA PHE A 360 7.67 15.92 -7.14
C PHE A 360 9.10 15.77 -6.66
N ILE A 361 9.52 14.52 -6.41
CA ILE A 361 10.88 14.18 -6.04
C ILE A 361 11.36 13.09 -6.98
N ALA A 362 12.58 13.22 -7.48
CA ALA A 362 13.25 12.20 -8.26
C ALA A 362 14.75 12.20 -7.96
N SER A 363 15.41 11.05 -8.03
CA SER A 363 16.83 10.93 -7.72
C SER A 363 17.61 10.22 -8.83
N THR A 364 18.88 10.61 -8.99
CA THR A 364 19.88 9.89 -9.81
C THR A 364 20.73 8.93 -8.99
N ASP A 365 20.54 8.86 -7.66
CA ASP A 365 21.17 7.88 -6.79
C ASP A 365 20.40 6.56 -6.83
N LEU A 366 21.06 5.47 -7.26
CA LEU A 366 20.41 4.16 -7.38
C LEU A 366 19.98 3.55 -6.04
N ASN A 367 20.51 4.03 -4.93
CA ASN A 367 20.19 3.52 -3.60
C ASN A 367 19.11 4.34 -2.89
N PHE A 368 18.67 5.48 -3.46
CA PHE A 368 17.53 6.23 -2.95
C PHE A 368 16.25 5.41 -3.11
N ARG A 369 15.66 5.02 -1.98
CA ARG A 369 14.47 4.16 -1.91
C ARG A 369 13.43 4.79 -0.98
N PRO A 370 12.67 5.78 -1.44
CA PRO A 370 11.61 6.35 -0.62
C PRO A 370 10.50 5.30 -0.41
N VAL A 371 10.23 4.95 0.85
CA VAL A 371 9.29 3.88 1.21
C VAL A 371 8.15 4.35 2.11
N ASN A 372 8.23 5.56 2.64
CA ASN A 372 7.15 6.13 3.44
C ASN A 372 7.23 7.66 3.45
N THR A 373 6.07 8.31 3.54
CA THR A 373 5.95 9.75 3.81
C THR A 373 4.96 9.99 4.94
N ALA A 374 5.12 11.10 5.68
CA ALA A 374 4.21 11.47 6.77
C ALA A 374 4.21 12.97 7.02
N THR A 375 3.09 13.54 7.46
CA THR A 375 3.03 14.90 8.01
C THR A 375 3.55 14.87 9.44
N GLY A 376 4.58 15.66 9.74
CA GLY A 376 5.16 15.74 11.08
C GLY A 376 4.50 16.76 12.02
N PRO A 377 4.82 16.70 13.31
CA PRO A 377 4.32 17.63 14.30
C PRO A 377 4.73 19.08 14.05
N ASP A 378 5.86 19.31 13.38
CA ASP A 378 6.37 20.64 12.98
C ASP A 378 5.69 21.20 11.73
N GLY A 379 4.72 20.48 11.14
CA GLY A 379 3.96 20.86 9.96
C GLY A 379 4.64 20.56 8.63
N SER A 380 5.83 19.98 8.64
CA SER A 380 6.57 19.58 7.44
C SER A 380 6.14 18.21 6.91
N LEU A 381 6.52 17.90 5.68
CA LEU A 381 6.44 16.56 5.09
C LEU A 381 7.75 15.80 5.36
N TYR A 382 7.67 14.64 5.99
CA TYR A 382 8.79 13.74 6.22
C TYR A 382 8.84 12.65 5.16
N ILE A 383 10.04 12.19 4.83
CA ILE A 383 10.32 11.14 3.85
C ILE A 383 11.25 10.12 4.51
N VAL A 384 10.85 8.86 4.45
CA VAL A 384 11.67 7.73 4.87
C VAL A 384 12.33 7.12 3.63
N ASP A 385 13.64 7.21 3.58
CA ASP A 385 14.49 6.60 2.56
C ASP A 385 15.18 5.37 3.18
N MET A 386 14.74 4.18 2.78
CA MET A 386 15.37 2.95 3.24
C MET A 386 16.86 2.89 2.86
N TYR A 387 17.25 3.60 1.83
CA TYR A 387 18.59 3.66 1.25
C TYR A 387 19.21 2.27 1.09
N HIS A 388 18.63 1.50 0.22
CA HIS A 388 18.92 0.08 0.07
C HIS A 388 19.17 -0.27 -1.40
N GLY A 389 20.14 -1.14 -1.66
CA GLY A 389 20.47 -1.50 -3.04
C GLY A 389 19.40 -2.36 -3.71
N ILE A 390 18.88 -3.38 -3.01
CA ILE A 390 17.84 -4.30 -3.50
C ILE A 390 16.49 -3.92 -2.91
N ILE A 391 15.50 -3.63 -3.75
CA ILE A 391 14.16 -3.24 -3.33
C ILE A 391 13.07 -4.19 -3.86
N GLN A 392 13.43 -5.31 -4.42
CA GLN A 392 12.54 -6.38 -4.85
C GLN A 392 12.85 -7.65 -4.06
N GLU A 393 11.80 -8.37 -3.66
CA GLU A 393 11.95 -9.59 -2.87
C GLU A 393 12.57 -10.76 -3.67
N SER A 394 13.00 -11.79 -2.97
CA SER A 394 13.82 -12.89 -3.48
C SER A 394 13.24 -13.65 -4.67
N ASN A 395 11.91 -13.68 -4.86
CA ASN A 395 11.31 -14.28 -6.04
C ASN A 395 11.71 -13.60 -7.36
N TRP A 396 12.08 -12.31 -7.30
CA TRP A 396 12.49 -11.54 -8.48
C TRP A 396 14.00 -11.52 -8.69
N THR A 397 14.81 -11.84 -7.67
CA THR A 397 16.28 -11.69 -7.70
C THR A 397 17.04 -13.02 -7.83
N ARG A 398 16.35 -14.15 -7.89
CA ARG A 398 16.94 -15.49 -7.96
C ARG A 398 17.80 -15.74 -9.20
N LYS A 399 18.54 -16.84 -9.20
CA LYS A 399 19.36 -17.29 -10.34
C LYS A 399 18.49 -17.45 -11.61
N GLY A 400 18.95 -16.87 -12.72
CA GLY A 400 18.23 -16.87 -13.99
C GLY A 400 17.21 -15.74 -14.16
N SER A 401 16.96 -14.91 -13.16
CA SER A 401 16.08 -13.74 -13.30
C SER A 401 16.75 -12.60 -14.08
N PHE A 402 15.93 -11.71 -14.64
CA PHE A 402 16.40 -10.48 -15.28
C PHE A 402 17.18 -9.59 -14.31
N LEU A 403 16.75 -9.52 -13.04
CA LEU A 403 17.30 -8.59 -12.04
C LEU A 403 18.68 -8.99 -11.53
N ARG A 404 18.91 -10.28 -11.25
CA ARG A 404 20.13 -10.74 -10.56
C ARG A 404 21.43 -10.25 -11.22
N PRO A 405 21.65 -10.41 -12.53
CA PRO A 405 22.87 -9.90 -13.16
C PRO A 405 22.97 -8.37 -13.10
N LYS A 406 21.86 -7.63 -13.11
CA LYS A 406 21.85 -6.17 -12.99
C LYS A 406 22.28 -5.73 -11.59
N ILE A 407 21.76 -6.37 -10.56
CA ILE A 407 22.11 -6.15 -9.17
C ILE A 407 23.61 -6.41 -8.95
N LEU A 408 24.10 -7.59 -9.37
CA LEU A 408 25.48 -7.99 -9.17
C LEU A 408 26.47 -7.11 -9.94
N ASN A 409 26.19 -6.78 -11.20
CA ASN A 409 27.06 -5.94 -12.03
C ASN A 409 27.19 -4.51 -11.49
N LYS A 410 26.19 -4.01 -10.76
CA LYS A 410 26.22 -2.68 -10.12
C LYS A 410 26.63 -2.73 -8.64
N GLY A 411 26.84 -3.92 -8.07
CA GLY A 411 27.20 -4.10 -6.66
C GLY A 411 26.11 -3.69 -5.67
N LEU A 412 24.83 -3.63 -6.09
CA LEU A 412 23.72 -3.15 -5.27
C LEU A 412 23.52 -4.01 -4.02
N GLN A 413 23.76 -5.33 -4.08
CA GLN A 413 23.64 -6.24 -2.94
C GLN A 413 24.57 -5.91 -1.76
N LYS A 414 25.55 -5.03 -1.97
CA LYS A 414 26.49 -4.59 -0.92
C LYS A 414 25.96 -3.39 -0.11
N ASN A 415 24.90 -2.74 -0.60
CA ASN A 415 24.36 -1.51 0.00
C ASN A 415 23.23 -1.83 0.97
N ILE A 416 23.62 -2.24 2.17
CA ILE A 416 22.76 -2.62 3.30
C ILE A 416 23.16 -1.84 4.56
N GLY A 417 22.33 -1.89 5.61
CA GLY A 417 22.62 -1.30 6.90
C GLY A 417 22.68 0.24 6.93
N ARG A 418 22.13 0.90 5.92
CA ARG A 418 22.03 2.37 5.80
C ARG A 418 20.58 2.80 5.90
N GLY A 419 20.36 4.11 5.93
CA GLY A 419 18.98 4.65 5.94
C GLY A 419 18.96 6.12 6.29
N ARG A 420 17.92 6.82 5.82
CA ARG A 420 17.82 8.27 6.01
C ARG A 420 16.38 8.69 6.22
N ILE A 421 16.20 9.74 6.98
CA ILE A 421 14.93 10.43 7.16
C ILE A 421 15.18 11.87 6.78
N TYR A 422 14.37 12.37 5.84
CA TYR A 422 14.40 13.76 5.41
C TYR A 422 13.10 14.46 5.80
N ARG A 423 13.12 15.78 5.90
CA ARG A 423 11.92 16.60 5.83
C ARG A 423 12.02 17.57 4.67
N VAL A 424 10.87 17.84 4.06
CA VAL A 424 10.74 18.85 3.01
C VAL A 424 10.49 20.20 3.64
N VAL A 425 11.26 21.19 3.26
CA VAL A 425 11.11 22.60 3.66
C VAL A 425 10.90 23.46 2.41
N TYR A 426 10.36 24.67 2.56
CA TYR A 426 10.09 25.58 1.47
C TYR A 426 10.63 26.98 1.73
N ASP A 427 11.12 27.65 0.70
CA ASP A 427 11.65 29.01 0.81
C ASP A 427 10.66 29.95 1.47
N GLY A 428 11.13 30.66 2.49
CA GLY A 428 10.32 31.63 3.25
C GLY A 428 9.32 31.04 4.25
N ILE A 429 9.14 29.72 4.28
CA ILE A 429 8.27 29.02 5.25
C ILE A 429 9.14 28.19 6.18
N LYS A 430 9.12 28.49 7.46
CA LYS A 430 9.92 27.76 8.47
C LYS A 430 9.06 26.69 9.15
N PRO A 431 9.60 25.48 9.39
CA PRO A 431 8.97 24.48 10.26
C PRO A 431 8.62 25.07 11.64
N SER A 432 7.58 24.55 12.26
CA SER A 432 7.20 24.96 13.61
C SER A 432 8.28 24.53 14.61
N LYS A 433 8.59 25.41 15.56
CA LYS A 433 9.47 25.09 16.70
C LYS A 433 8.70 24.72 17.97
N VAL A 434 7.38 24.70 17.89
CA VAL A 434 6.53 24.30 19.02
C VAL A 434 6.68 22.80 19.21
N LYS A 435 7.22 22.39 20.35
CA LYS A 435 7.32 20.99 20.72
C LYS A 435 5.97 20.51 21.28
N PRO A 436 5.41 19.42 20.77
CA PRO A 436 4.21 18.81 21.34
C PRO A 436 4.46 18.34 22.78
N ASN A 437 3.41 18.37 23.61
CA ASN A 437 3.45 17.86 24.97
C ASN A 437 2.11 17.23 25.40
N MET A 438 1.35 16.72 24.42
CA MET A 438 -0.05 16.31 24.60
C MET A 438 -0.24 15.18 25.62
N LEU A 439 0.77 14.35 25.84
CA LEU A 439 0.69 13.26 26.84
C LEU A 439 0.65 13.81 28.28
N ASN A 440 1.21 15.02 28.49
CA ASN A 440 1.24 15.69 29.79
C ASN A 440 0.19 16.82 29.92
N GLU A 441 -0.50 17.18 28.83
CA GLU A 441 -1.53 18.19 28.81
C GLU A 441 -2.85 17.69 29.43
N THR A 442 -3.62 18.62 30.01
CA THR A 442 -4.99 18.34 30.43
C THR A 442 -5.92 18.11 29.23
N SER A 443 -7.03 17.41 29.43
CA SER A 443 -8.04 17.23 28.38
C SER A 443 -8.58 18.56 27.86
N ALA A 444 -8.68 19.60 28.69
CA ALA A 444 -9.09 20.92 28.25
C ALA A 444 -8.08 21.60 27.30
N GLN A 445 -6.79 21.37 27.50
CA GLN A 445 -5.74 21.85 26.61
C GLN A 445 -5.78 21.07 25.27
N LEU A 446 -5.99 19.76 25.31
CA LEU A 446 -6.14 18.94 24.11
C LEU A 446 -7.31 19.40 23.22
N VAL A 447 -8.43 19.85 23.79
CA VAL A 447 -9.56 20.38 23.01
C VAL A 447 -9.11 21.55 22.11
N GLN A 448 -8.17 22.38 22.56
CA GLN A 448 -7.68 23.52 21.77
C GLN A 448 -6.94 23.06 20.50
N HIS A 449 -6.28 21.92 20.56
CA HIS A 449 -5.55 21.39 19.41
C HIS A 449 -6.45 20.86 18.29
N LEU A 450 -7.74 20.62 18.54
CA LEU A 450 -8.70 20.20 17.49
C LEU A 450 -8.91 21.28 16.42
N SER A 451 -8.51 22.53 16.67
CA SER A 451 -8.52 23.65 15.71
C SER A 451 -7.14 23.96 15.11
N ASN A 452 -6.12 23.15 15.35
CA ASN A 452 -4.78 23.40 14.83
C ASN A 452 -4.74 23.32 13.30
N ALA A 453 -3.98 24.19 12.65
CA ALA A 453 -3.81 24.20 11.20
C ALA A 453 -3.14 22.92 10.66
N ASN A 454 -2.24 22.31 11.45
CA ASN A 454 -1.59 21.06 11.14
C ASN A 454 -2.49 19.86 11.53
N GLY A 455 -2.80 18.99 10.56
CA GLY A 455 -3.64 17.80 10.75
C GLY A 455 -3.09 16.82 11.79
N TRP A 456 -1.77 16.68 11.90
CA TRP A 456 -1.14 15.82 12.90
C TRP A 456 -1.59 16.18 14.34
N TRP A 457 -1.65 17.47 14.66
CA TRP A 457 -2.09 17.94 15.98
C TRP A 457 -3.56 17.62 16.24
N ARG A 458 -4.42 17.81 15.23
CA ARG A 458 -5.86 17.53 15.39
C ARG A 458 -6.10 16.03 15.62
N ASP A 459 -5.44 15.16 14.84
CA ASP A 459 -5.59 13.71 14.96
C ASP A 459 -5.03 13.19 16.28
N ALA A 460 -3.86 13.67 16.69
CA ALA A 460 -3.25 13.31 17.97
C ALA A 460 -4.14 13.71 19.14
N ALA A 461 -4.65 14.95 19.14
CA ALA A 461 -5.53 15.45 20.19
C ALA A 461 -6.87 14.69 20.24
N GLN A 462 -7.50 14.43 19.09
CA GLN A 462 -8.74 13.64 19.03
C GLN A 462 -8.52 12.24 19.60
N LYS A 463 -7.47 11.55 19.17
CA LYS A 463 -7.11 10.22 19.65
C LYS A 463 -6.91 10.20 21.16
N GLU A 464 -6.11 11.13 21.71
CA GLU A 464 -5.87 11.22 23.15
C GLU A 464 -7.14 11.52 23.95
N LEU A 465 -8.01 12.43 23.47
CA LEU A 465 -9.29 12.74 24.10
C LEU A 465 -10.23 11.52 24.14
N VAL A 466 -10.32 10.79 23.04
CA VAL A 466 -11.16 9.58 22.95
C VAL A 466 -10.64 8.48 23.88
N VAL A 467 -9.32 8.28 23.93
CA VAL A 467 -8.70 7.26 24.80
C VAL A 467 -8.85 7.61 26.28
N ARG A 468 -8.63 8.88 26.65
CA ARG A 468 -8.82 9.34 28.04
C ARG A 468 -10.28 9.30 28.48
N ASN A 469 -11.19 9.54 27.55
CA ASN A 469 -12.64 9.59 27.78
C ASN A 469 -13.07 10.47 28.95
N ASP A 470 -12.38 11.60 29.14
CA ASP A 470 -12.62 12.56 30.21
C ASP A 470 -13.88 13.38 29.95
N LYS A 471 -14.93 13.10 30.72
CA LYS A 471 -16.25 13.73 30.55
C LYS A 471 -16.27 15.21 30.88
N SER A 472 -15.27 15.74 31.58
CA SER A 472 -15.21 17.17 31.97
C SER A 472 -15.14 18.11 30.76
N VAL A 473 -14.67 17.60 29.58
CA VAL A 473 -14.52 18.42 28.37
C VAL A 473 -15.71 18.34 27.41
N VAL A 474 -16.72 17.54 27.71
CA VAL A 474 -17.88 17.31 26.80
C VAL A 474 -18.56 18.62 26.44
N GLN A 475 -18.75 19.54 27.42
CA GLN A 475 -19.38 20.82 27.13
C GLN A 475 -18.51 21.72 26.23
N ALA A 476 -17.19 21.73 26.42
CA ALA A 476 -16.26 22.46 25.53
C ALA A 476 -16.31 21.92 24.09
N LEU A 477 -16.34 20.60 23.91
CA LEU A 477 -16.47 19.96 22.61
C LEU A 477 -17.82 20.30 21.94
N ARG A 478 -18.93 20.27 22.66
CA ARG A 478 -20.25 20.70 22.17
C ARG A 478 -20.25 22.16 21.73
N THR A 479 -19.65 23.04 22.51
CA THR A 479 -19.49 24.45 22.16
C THR A 479 -18.68 24.59 20.87
N MET A 480 -17.53 23.90 20.74
CA MET A 480 -16.72 23.94 19.53
C MET A 480 -17.48 23.43 18.32
N ALA A 481 -18.20 22.32 18.42
CA ALA A 481 -19.03 21.77 17.36
C ALA A 481 -20.12 22.73 16.88
N ALA A 482 -20.72 23.50 17.80
CA ALA A 482 -21.79 24.43 17.49
C ALA A 482 -21.28 25.77 16.93
N THR A 483 -20.20 26.34 17.51
CA THR A 483 -19.85 27.76 17.30
C THR A 483 -18.58 28.00 16.50
N SER A 484 -17.71 26.98 16.29
CA SER A 484 -16.48 27.17 15.53
C SER A 484 -16.78 27.62 14.10
N THR A 485 -16.00 28.58 13.60
CA THR A 485 -16.00 28.97 12.17
C THR A 485 -15.15 28.07 11.32
N ASP A 486 -14.24 27.31 11.94
CA ASP A 486 -13.44 26.28 11.26
C ASP A 486 -14.24 24.95 11.19
N HIS A 487 -14.59 24.55 10.00
CA HIS A 487 -15.34 23.31 9.77
C HIS A 487 -14.56 22.05 10.17
N LEU A 488 -13.21 22.06 10.09
CA LEU A 488 -12.38 20.94 10.55
C LEU A 488 -12.41 20.81 12.06
N ALA A 489 -12.36 21.92 12.79
CA ALA A 489 -12.54 21.92 14.24
C ALA A 489 -13.91 21.37 14.65
N LYS A 490 -15.00 21.78 13.95
CA LYS A 490 -16.35 21.20 14.16
C LYS A 490 -16.34 19.68 13.95
N ILE A 491 -15.76 19.22 12.84
CA ILE A 491 -15.72 17.80 12.47
C ILE A 491 -14.95 17.00 13.54
N HIS A 492 -13.76 17.45 13.94
CA HIS A 492 -12.97 16.80 14.99
C HIS A 492 -13.68 16.79 16.35
N ALA A 493 -14.35 17.88 16.73
CA ALA A 493 -15.14 17.94 17.97
C ALA A 493 -16.31 16.95 17.95
N LEU A 494 -17.05 16.84 16.83
CA LEU A 494 -18.15 15.89 16.65
C LEU A 494 -17.66 14.45 16.71
N TRP A 495 -16.56 14.11 16.01
CA TRP A 495 -16.00 12.78 16.06
C TRP A 495 -15.38 12.43 17.42
N THR A 496 -14.81 13.41 18.12
CA THR A 496 -14.39 13.22 19.52
C THR A 496 -15.58 12.87 20.40
N LEU A 497 -16.68 13.63 20.32
CA LEU A 497 -17.92 13.32 21.04
C LEU A 497 -18.49 11.95 20.66
N ASN A 498 -18.45 11.56 19.40
CA ASN A 498 -18.87 10.23 18.95
C ASN A 498 -18.00 9.13 19.58
N GLY A 499 -16.67 9.28 19.55
CA GLY A 499 -15.73 8.32 20.14
C GLY A 499 -15.84 8.23 21.67
N MET A 500 -16.18 9.33 22.32
CA MET A 500 -16.47 9.40 23.77
C MET A 500 -17.89 8.91 24.12
N ASN A 501 -18.71 8.53 23.12
CA ASN A 501 -20.10 8.11 23.29
C ASN A 501 -21.05 9.20 23.84
N GLU A 502 -20.74 10.48 23.52
CA GLU A 502 -21.45 11.69 23.95
C GLU A 502 -22.20 12.39 22.80
N LEU A 503 -22.15 11.85 21.58
CA LEU A 503 -22.96 12.34 20.46
C LEU A 503 -24.39 11.80 20.59
N ASN A 504 -25.37 12.68 20.68
CA ASN A 504 -26.78 12.35 20.76
C ASN A 504 -27.55 12.81 19.50
N VAL A 505 -28.83 12.41 19.38
CA VAL A 505 -29.67 12.71 18.23
C VAL A 505 -29.91 14.23 18.05
N GLN A 506 -29.93 15.04 19.11
CA GLN A 506 -30.11 16.48 19.02
C GLN A 506 -28.87 17.12 18.37
N LEU A 507 -27.68 16.85 18.90
CA LEU A 507 -26.43 17.40 18.36
C LEU A 507 -26.16 16.90 16.94
N LEU A 508 -26.51 15.64 16.63
CA LEU A 508 -26.52 15.13 15.28
C LEU A 508 -27.41 15.95 14.37
N GLY A 509 -28.66 16.23 14.79
CA GLY A 509 -29.61 17.01 14.02
C GLY A 509 -29.14 18.43 13.71
N ASP A 510 -28.41 19.06 14.63
CA ASP A 510 -27.80 20.37 14.41
C ASP A 510 -26.66 20.28 13.38
N ALA A 511 -25.80 19.26 13.47
CA ALA A 511 -24.72 19.04 12.51
C ALA A 511 -25.22 18.68 11.09
N LEU A 512 -26.35 17.97 10.97
CA LEU A 512 -27.02 17.68 9.68
C LEU A 512 -27.57 18.94 8.98
N LYS A 513 -27.68 20.07 9.69
CA LYS A 513 -28.13 21.36 9.14
C LYS A 513 -27.00 22.36 8.96
N ASP A 514 -25.76 21.98 9.23
CA ASP A 514 -24.62 22.90 9.13
C ASP A 514 -24.50 23.48 7.71
N ALA A 515 -24.09 24.74 7.62
CA ALA A 515 -23.91 25.43 6.34
C ALA A 515 -22.83 24.74 5.46
N ASN A 516 -21.81 24.16 6.08
CA ASN A 516 -20.73 23.49 5.37
C ASN A 516 -21.13 22.04 4.99
N PRO A 517 -21.13 21.68 3.69
CA PRO A 517 -21.52 20.34 3.25
C PRO A 517 -20.62 19.23 3.80
N GLN A 518 -19.34 19.51 4.12
CA GLN A 518 -18.48 18.48 4.70
C GLN A 518 -18.87 18.16 6.15
N VAL A 519 -19.32 19.14 6.94
CA VAL A 519 -19.89 18.89 8.27
C VAL A 519 -21.13 18.02 8.16
N ARG A 520 -22.08 18.36 7.25
CA ARG A 520 -23.28 17.56 7.01
C ARG A 520 -22.96 16.12 6.56
N LYS A 521 -21.97 15.97 5.65
CA LYS A 521 -21.49 14.66 5.21
C LYS A 521 -20.96 13.83 6.38
N GLN A 522 -20.16 14.42 7.26
CA GLN A 522 -19.64 13.74 8.44
C GLN A 522 -20.75 13.37 9.42
N ALA A 523 -21.73 14.26 9.61
CA ALA A 523 -22.89 13.98 10.45
C ALA A 523 -23.72 12.79 9.89
N VAL A 524 -23.92 12.69 8.58
CA VAL A 524 -24.54 11.53 7.94
C VAL A 524 -23.77 10.25 8.24
N TRP A 525 -22.43 10.28 8.23
CA TRP A 525 -21.62 9.11 8.58
C TRP A 525 -21.76 8.75 10.06
N MET A 526 -21.63 9.73 10.97
CA MET A 526 -21.81 9.51 12.42
C MET A 526 -23.19 8.97 12.78
N ALA A 527 -24.21 9.27 11.97
CA ALA A 527 -25.57 8.79 12.19
C ALA A 527 -25.66 7.24 12.23
N GLU A 528 -24.71 6.53 11.64
CA GLU A 528 -24.66 5.06 11.70
C GLU A 528 -24.57 4.54 13.15
N ASP A 529 -23.84 5.24 14.01
CA ASP A 529 -23.73 4.89 15.42
C ASP A 529 -24.92 5.40 16.23
N VAL A 530 -25.45 6.60 15.91
CA VAL A 530 -26.58 7.18 16.61
C VAL A 530 -27.88 6.40 16.31
N MET A 531 -28.09 5.96 15.05
CA MET A 531 -29.25 5.13 14.66
C MET A 531 -29.34 3.79 15.40
N LYS A 532 -28.22 3.27 15.90
CA LYS A 532 -28.23 2.05 16.73
C LYS A 532 -28.89 2.26 18.12
N LYS A 533 -28.96 3.53 18.56
CA LYS A 533 -29.42 3.92 19.89
C LYS A 533 -30.74 4.68 19.84
N ASP A 534 -30.98 5.45 18.78
CA ASP A 534 -32.14 6.33 18.64
C ASP A 534 -32.68 6.28 17.19
N ALA A 535 -33.92 5.80 17.05
CA ALA A 535 -34.59 5.65 15.76
C ALA A 535 -34.89 7.00 15.09
N GLN A 536 -34.97 8.11 15.83
CA GLN A 536 -35.21 9.45 15.25
C GLN A 536 -34.06 9.90 14.35
N ALA A 537 -32.84 9.41 14.58
CA ALA A 537 -31.69 9.72 13.74
C ALA A 537 -31.92 9.31 12.28
N LEU A 538 -32.62 8.23 12.01
CA LEU A 538 -32.96 7.80 10.64
C LEU A 538 -33.81 8.87 9.90
N ASP A 539 -34.80 9.42 10.57
CA ASP A 539 -35.68 10.44 9.95
C ASP A 539 -34.95 11.73 9.67
N GLN A 540 -34.05 12.13 10.57
CA GLN A 540 -33.19 13.31 10.37
C GLN A 540 -32.24 13.12 9.18
N VAL A 541 -31.62 11.96 9.05
CA VAL A 541 -30.69 11.65 7.96
C VAL A 541 -31.40 11.58 6.60
N ILE A 542 -32.56 10.94 6.54
CA ILE A 542 -33.38 10.81 5.32
C ILE A 542 -33.80 12.18 4.77
N ALA A 543 -33.98 13.17 5.63
CA ALA A 543 -34.32 14.53 5.21
C ALA A 543 -33.27 15.15 4.26
N LEU A 544 -32.02 14.62 4.23
CA LEU A 544 -30.97 15.08 3.33
C LEU A 544 -30.97 14.41 1.95
N LYS A 545 -32.02 13.67 1.58
CA LYS A 545 -32.10 13.02 0.25
C LYS A 545 -32.01 14.00 -0.92
N ASP A 546 -32.42 15.25 -0.70
CA ASP A 546 -32.37 16.33 -1.65
C ASP A 546 -31.31 17.39 -1.33
N ASP A 547 -30.31 17.04 -0.51
CA ASP A 547 -29.19 17.94 -0.18
C ASP A 547 -28.54 18.48 -1.47
N PRO A 548 -28.26 19.79 -1.58
CA PRO A 548 -27.61 20.35 -2.77
C PRO A 548 -26.25 19.76 -3.07
N SER A 549 -25.52 19.29 -2.03
CA SER A 549 -24.22 18.67 -2.21
C SER A 549 -24.33 17.21 -2.65
N ALA A 550 -23.76 16.88 -3.80
CA ALA A 550 -23.63 15.50 -4.27
C ALA A 550 -22.81 14.63 -3.31
N ASP A 551 -21.84 15.20 -2.62
CA ASP A 551 -21.01 14.52 -1.64
C ASP A 551 -21.81 14.06 -0.40
N VAL A 552 -22.76 14.89 0.05
CA VAL A 552 -23.71 14.57 1.13
C VAL A 552 -24.66 13.44 0.69
N ARG A 553 -25.26 13.56 -0.50
CA ARG A 553 -26.15 12.51 -1.05
C ARG A 553 -25.42 11.19 -1.28
N TYR A 554 -24.16 11.26 -1.68
CA TYR A 554 -23.31 10.08 -1.82
C TYR A 554 -23.13 9.37 -0.47
N GLN A 555 -22.72 10.10 0.57
CA GLN A 555 -22.58 9.54 1.93
C GLN A 555 -23.91 9.01 2.46
N LEU A 556 -25.02 9.71 2.20
CA LEU A 556 -26.36 9.24 2.57
C LEU A 556 -26.66 7.87 1.97
N SER A 557 -26.37 7.69 0.69
CA SER A 557 -26.56 6.40 0.01
C SER A 557 -25.70 5.28 0.63
N LEU A 558 -24.48 5.58 1.03
CA LEU A 558 -23.59 4.63 1.69
C LEU A 558 -24.10 4.25 3.10
N THR A 559 -24.43 5.26 3.90
CA THR A 559 -24.92 5.08 5.29
C THR A 559 -26.25 4.30 5.34
N LEU A 560 -27.19 4.60 4.42
CA LEU A 560 -28.49 3.93 4.38
C LEU A 560 -28.44 2.52 3.76
N ARG A 561 -27.38 2.17 3.03
CA ARG A 561 -27.26 0.91 2.30
C ARG A 561 -27.37 -0.33 3.20
N PHE A 562 -26.84 -0.26 4.41
CA PHE A 562 -26.89 -1.34 5.39
C PHE A 562 -28.06 -1.25 6.36
N ASN A 563 -28.88 -0.19 6.25
CA ASN A 563 -30.07 -0.08 7.05
C ASN A 563 -31.19 -0.96 6.47
N THR A 564 -31.68 -1.91 7.25
CA THR A 564 -32.66 -2.92 6.81
C THR A 564 -34.08 -2.41 6.71
N SER A 565 -34.37 -1.21 7.22
CA SER A 565 -35.72 -0.64 7.20
C SER A 565 -36.25 -0.39 5.78
N ALA A 566 -37.54 -0.59 5.56
CA ALA A 566 -38.19 -0.29 4.27
C ALA A 566 -38.02 1.19 3.86
N LYS A 567 -38.03 2.10 4.85
CA LYS A 567 -37.87 3.53 4.65
C LYS A 567 -36.47 3.88 4.11
N ALA A 568 -35.39 3.32 4.68
CA ALA A 568 -34.04 3.52 4.19
C ALA A 568 -33.84 2.98 2.77
N LYS A 569 -34.32 1.77 2.50
CA LYS A 569 -34.27 1.14 1.18
C LYS A 569 -35.02 1.96 0.12
N ALA A 570 -36.19 2.51 0.46
CA ALA A 570 -36.95 3.38 -0.46
C ALA A 570 -36.15 4.64 -0.84
N VAL A 571 -35.48 5.28 0.14
CA VAL A 571 -34.66 6.46 -0.11
C VAL A 571 -33.44 6.16 -0.96
N VAL A 572 -32.76 5.04 -0.72
CA VAL A 572 -31.63 4.62 -1.58
C VAL A 572 -32.10 4.43 -3.03
N ASN A 573 -33.23 3.74 -3.24
CA ASN A 573 -33.81 3.55 -4.57
C ASN A 573 -34.21 4.89 -5.23
N GLU A 574 -34.81 5.80 -4.47
CA GLU A 574 -35.15 7.15 -4.96
C GLU A 574 -33.89 7.90 -5.42
N LEU A 575 -32.81 7.87 -4.63
CA LEU A 575 -31.52 8.51 -4.98
C LEU A 575 -30.93 7.93 -6.27
N LEU A 576 -30.95 6.61 -6.42
CA LEU A 576 -30.44 5.94 -7.63
C LEU A 576 -31.25 6.29 -8.88
N GLN A 577 -32.57 6.44 -8.75
CA GLN A 577 -33.46 6.83 -9.85
C GLN A 577 -33.36 8.32 -10.20
N LYS A 578 -33.31 9.17 -9.17
CA LYS A 578 -33.26 10.63 -9.35
C LYS A 578 -31.92 11.12 -9.89
N TYR A 579 -30.83 10.44 -9.53
CA TYR A 579 -29.47 10.80 -9.94
C TYR A 579 -28.79 9.63 -10.68
N PRO A 580 -29.29 9.22 -11.87
CA PRO A 580 -28.82 8.00 -12.54
C PRO A 580 -27.37 8.09 -13.05
N THR A 581 -26.82 9.29 -13.20
CA THR A 581 -25.43 9.55 -13.59
C THR A 581 -24.50 9.73 -12.40
N SER A 582 -25.02 9.69 -11.16
CA SER A 582 -24.20 9.79 -9.97
C SER A 582 -23.25 8.60 -9.87
N ILE A 583 -22.11 8.82 -9.21
CA ILE A 583 -21.10 7.77 -9.03
C ILE A 583 -21.66 6.55 -8.29
N ILE A 584 -22.61 6.74 -7.37
CA ILE A 584 -23.23 5.62 -6.65
C ILE A 584 -24.15 4.80 -7.59
N ALA A 585 -24.92 5.45 -8.46
CA ALA A 585 -25.80 4.76 -9.39
C ALA A 585 -25.01 3.98 -10.45
N THR A 586 -23.98 4.58 -11.02
CA THR A 586 -23.11 3.93 -12.02
C THR A 586 -22.30 2.78 -11.42
N SER A 587 -21.78 2.96 -10.21
CA SER A 587 -20.97 1.92 -9.53
C SER A 587 -21.83 0.79 -8.93
N ASN A 588 -23.10 1.03 -8.63
CA ASN A 588 -23.97 0.00 -8.05
C ASN A 588 -24.20 -1.17 -9.00
N LYS A 589 -24.32 -0.90 -10.30
CA LYS A 589 -24.42 -1.95 -11.33
C LYS A 589 -23.15 -2.82 -11.35
N ASP A 590 -21.98 -2.19 -11.41
CA ASP A 590 -20.69 -2.90 -11.46
C ASP A 590 -20.46 -3.72 -10.20
N TYR A 591 -20.86 -3.22 -9.04
CA TYR A 591 -20.82 -3.93 -7.78
C TYR A 591 -21.74 -5.15 -7.76
N THR A 592 -22.96 -5.03 -8.26
CA THR A 592 -23.92 -6.14 -8.38
C THR A 592 -23.36 -7.23 -9.29
N ASP A 593 -22.82 -6.85 -10.43
CA ASP A 593 -22.18 -7.79 -11.37
C ASP A 593 -20.96 -8.48 -10.73
N LYS A 594 -20.19 -7.78 -9.92
CA LYS A 594 -19.07 -8.33 -9.17
C LYS A 594 -19.53 -9.33 -8.10
N LEU A 595 -20.60 -9.01 -7.37
CA LEU A 595 -21.19 -9.95 -6.41
C LEU A 595 -21.72 -11.22 -7.09
N ASN A 596 -22.41 -11.07 -8.22
CA ASN A 596 -22.91 -12.20 -9.01
C ASN A 596 -21.76 -13.10 -9.50
N ARG A 597 -20.68 -12.51 -10.02
CA ARG A 597 -19.47 -13.26 -10.42
C ARG A 597 -18.83 -13.98 -9.22
N ARG A 598 -18.76 -13.36 -8.06
CA ARG A 598 -18.23 -13.98 -6.83
C ARG A 598 -19.12 -15.13 -6.33
N ALA A 599 -20.43 -14.94 -6.35
CA ALA A 599 -21.39 -15.98 -5.98
C ALA A 599 -21.25 -17.19 -6.90
N GLU A 600 -21.10 -16.98 -8.21
CA GLU A 600 -20.88 -18.08 -9.15
C GLU A 600 -19.52 -18.77 -8.93
N GLN A 601 -18.46 -18.01 -8.68
CA GLN A 601 -17.14 -18.58 -8.33
C GLN A 601 -17.21 -19.40 -7.03
N ALA A 602 -17.90 -18.88 -6.01
CA ALA A 602 -18.11 -19.60 -4.76
C ALA A 602 -18.94 -20.87 -4.96
N ARG A 603 -19.98 -20.82 -5.81
CA ARG A 603 -20.76 -22.00 -6.19
C ARG A 603 -19.90 -23.06 -6.88
N GLN A 604 -19.10 -22.66 -7.85
CA GLN A 604 -18.18 -23.59 -8.53
C GLN A 604 -17.13 -24.16 -7.56
N ALA A 605 -16.54 -23.32 -6.69
CA ALA A 605 -15.61 -23.77 -5.67
C ALA A 605 -16.27 -24.73 -4.67
N SER A 606 -17.57 -24.60 -4.37
CA SER A 606 -18.30 -25.49 -3.48
C SER A 606 -18.48 -26.90 -4.04
N LEU A 607 -18.38 -27.07 -5.36
CA LEU A 607 -18.42 -28.38 -6.01
C LEU A 607 -17.10 -29.15 -5.89
N LEU A 608 -16.01 -28.48 -5.49
CA LEU A 608 -14.73 -29.14 -5.25
C LEU A 608 -14.69 -29.82 -3.90
N ALA A 609 -13.95 -30.92 -3.79
CA ALA A 609 -13.63 -31.53 -2.50
C ALA A 609 -12.91 -30.54 -1.57
N ALA A 610 -13.04 -30.68 -0.26
CA ALA A 610 -12.49 -29.73 0.71
C ALA A 610 -10.98 -29.49 0.52
N ALA A 611 -10.21 -30.56 0.31
CA ALA A 611 -8.76 -30.47 0.03
C ALA A 611 -8.44 -29.71 -1.26
N ASP A 612 -9.29 -29.85 -2.29
CA ASP A 612 -9.11 -29.14 -3.57
C ASP A 612 -9.45 -27.66 -3.44
N ARG A 613 -10.45 -27.32 -2.63
CA ARG A 613 -10.78 -25.92 -2.32
C ARG A 613 -9.63 -25.21 -1.61
N GLU A 614 -9.00 -25.87 -0.64
CA GLU A 614 -7.85 -25.30 0.06
C GLU A 614 -6.68 -25.06 -0.90
N LEU A 615 -6.38 -26.03 -1.75
CA LEU A 615 -5.34 -25.92 -2.77
C LEU A 615 -5.60 -24.76 -3.73
N VAL A 616 -6.82 -24.63 -4.23
CA VAL A 616 -7.22 -23.55 -5.15
C VAL A 616 -7.19 -22.19 -4.45
N ASN A 617 -7.65 -22.09 -3.21
CA ASN A 617 -7.61 -20.83 -2.44
C ASN A 617 -6.17 -20.35 -2.20
N ARG A 618 -5.26 -21.27 -1.85
CA ARG A 618 -3.83 -20.95 -1.74
C ARG A 618 -3.27 -20.48 -3.08
N GLY A 619 -3.63 -21.17 -4.16
CA GLY A 619 -3.23 -20.81 -5.53
C GLY A 619 -3.74 -19.43 -5.96
N GLN A 620 -4.93 -19.02 -5.51
CA GLN A 620 -5.46 -17.68 -5.74
C GLN A 620 -4.58 -16.59 -5.12
N ALA A 621 -4.12 -16.80 -3.90
CA ALA A 621 -3.22 -15.87 -3.23
C ALA A 621 -1.91 -15.74 -4.03
N ILE A 622 -1.28 -16.88 -4.34
CA ILE A 622 -0.03 -16.92 -5.14
C ILE A 622 -0.20 -16.23 -6.50
N PHE A 623 -1.31 -16.50 -7.19
CA PHE A 623 -1.56 -15.89 -8.50
C PHE A 623 -1.65 -14.36 -8.40
N LYS A 624 -2.38 -13.84 -7.43
CA LYS A 624 -2.53 -12.40 -7.22
C LYS A 624 -1.20 -11.72 -6.88
N GLU A 625 -0.37 -12.40 -6.10
CA GLU A 625 0.89 -11.85 -5.59
C GLU A 625 2.00 -11.86 -6.64
N LEU A 626 2.06 -12.89 -7.47
CA LEU A 626 3.16 -13.09 -8.41
C LEU A 626 2.73 -13.05 -9.88
N CYS A 627 1.77 -13.89 -10.27
CA CYS A 627 1.45 -14.13 -11.67
C CYS A 627 0.69 -12.98 -12.32
N ALA A 628 -0.20 -12.32 -11.54
CA ALA A 628 -1.04 -11.22 -12.03
C ALA A 628 -0.22 -10.02 -12.52
N THR A 629 1.00 -9.86 -12.05
CA THR A 629 1.94 -8.81 -12.47
C THR A 629 2.20 -8.83 -14.00
N CYS A 630 2.31 -10.02 -14.60
CA CYS A 630 2.55 -10.18 -16.03
C CYS A 630 1.30 -10.67 -16.78
N HIS A 631 0.49 -11.52 -16.13
CA HIS A 631 -0.67 -12.15 -16.77
C HIS A 631 -1.98 -11.38 -16.57
N GLY A 632 -1.98 -10.29 -15.74
CA GLY A 632 -3.17 -9.54 -15.37
C GLY A 632 -4.00 -10.22 -14.29
N GLY A 633 -4.72 -9.44 -13.48
CA GLY A 633 -5.59 -9.96 -12.43
C GLY A 633 -6.78 -10.79 -12.95
N ASP A 634 -7.15 -10.60 -14.20
CA ASP A 634 -8.15 -11.36 -14.95
C ASP A 634 -7.54 -12.45 -15.87
N ALA A 635 -6.24 -12.65 -15.78
CA ALA A 635 -5.44 -13.59 -16.58
C ALA A 635 -5.50 -13.36 -18.10
N LYS A 636 -5.91 -12.17 -18.57
CA LYS A 636 -5.95 -11.82 -19.99
C LYS A 636 -4.67 -11.16 -20.50
N GLY A 637 -3.70 -10.94 -19.61
CA GLY A 637 -2.45 -10.22 -19.86
C GLY A 637 -2.54 -8.75 -19.43
N VAL A 638 -1.39 -8.10 -19.32
CA VAL A 638 -1.25 -6.68 -18.99
C VAL A 638 -0.78 -5.95 -20.23
N SER A 639 -1.46 -4.86 -20.59
CA SER A 639 -0.99 -3.96 -21.64
C SER A 639 0.01 -2.98 -21.02
N VAL A 640 1.26 -2.99 -21.51
CA VAL A 640 2.30 -2.03 -21.11
C VAL A 640 2.44 -0.93 -22.17
N GLY A 641 2.99 0.21 -21.80
CA GLY A 641 3.15 1.36 -22.69
C GLY A 641 3.78 0.95 -24.04
N GLY A 642 3.06 1.18 -25.14
CA GLY A 642 3.46 0.72 -26.47
C GLY A 642 2.70 -0.50 -27.02
N GLY A 643 1.74 -1.06 -26.26
CA GLY A 643 0.81 -2.09 -26.75
C GLY A 643 1.32 -3.53 -26.75
N SER A 644 2.55 -3.81 -26.28
CA SER A 644 3.02 -5.18 -26.14
C SER A 644 2.63 -5.76 -24.78
N MET A 645 2.16 -7.02 -24.77
CA MET A 645 1.87 -7.75 -23.54
C MET A 645 3.15 -8.40 -23.00
N PRO A 646 3.46 -8.32 -21.70
CA PRO A 646 4.65 -8.95 -21.11
C PRO A 646 4.55 -10.48 -21.10
N ALA A 647 3.34 -11.05 -21.07
CA ALA A 647 3.09 -12.48 -20.98
C ALA A 647 1.82 -12.90 -21.75
N PRO A 648 1.70 -14.18 -22.15
CA PRO A 648 0.49 -14.68 -22.81
C PRO A 648 -0.71 -14.69 -21.87
N ALA A 649 -1.92 -14.52 -22.43
CA ALA A 649 -3.15 -14.73 -21.69
C ALA A 649 -3.28 -16.17 -21.21
N LEU A 650 -3.69 -16.34 -19.95
CA LEU A 650 -4.00 -17.64 -19.34
C LEU A 650 -5.50 -17.92 -19.30
N ALA A 651 -6.34 -16.90 -19.47
CA ALA A 651 -7.79 -17.03 -19.52
C ALA A 651 -8.25 -17.72 -20.81
N ASN A 652 -9.20 -18.68 -20.70
CA ASN A 652 -9.72 -19.48 -21.82
C ASN A 652 -8.61 -20.09 -22.68
N ASN A 653 -7.53 -20.55 -22.06
CA ASN A 653 -6.35 -21.02 -22.77
C ASN A 653 -6.36 -22.55 -22.90
N PRO A 654 -6.31 -23.13 -24.15
CA PRO A 654 -6.31 -24.56 -24.36
C PRO A 654 -5.15 -25.29 -23.70
N ASP A 655 -3.94 -24.74 -23.70
CA ASP A 655 -2.78 -25.32 -23.01
C ASP A 655 -2.99 -25.41 -21.50
N VAL A 656 -3.64 -24.40 -20.91
CA VAL A 656 -4.01 -24.37 -19.48
C VAL A 656 -5.08 -25.41 -19.18
N SER A 657 -6.04 -25.58 -20.07
CA SER A 657 -7.17 -26.51 -19.93
C SER A 657 -6.86 -27.93 -20.38
N ALA A 658 -5.63 -28.20 -20.84
CA ALA A 658 -5.21 -29.54 -21.29
C ALA A 658 -5.42 -30.58 -20.19
N GLN A 659 -5.80 -31.82 -20.56
CA GLN A 659 -6.09 -32.89 -19.61
C GLN A 659 -4.89 -33.19 -18.68
N ALA A 660 -3.67 -33.24 -19.23
CA ALA A 660 -2.45 -33.44 -18.46
C ALA A 660 -1.78 -32.10 -18.11
N PRO A 661 -1.43 -31.86 -16.84
CA PRO A 661 -0.78 -30.61 -16.41
C PRO A 661 0.73 -30.60 -16.69
N ASP A 662 1.32 -31.67 -17.23
CA ASP A 662 2.77 -31.88 -17.34
C ASP A 662 3.50 -30.71 -18.03
N LYS A 663 2.90 -30.12 -19.08
CA LYS A 663 3.45 -29.00 -19.82
C LYS A 663 3.56 -27.76 -18.91
N LEU A 664 2.50 -27.45 -18.17
CA LEU A 664 2.45 -26.31 -17.25
C LEU A 664 3.40 -26.48 -16.07
N VAL A 665 3.46 -27.68 -15.51
CA VAL A 665 4.39 -27.98 -14.41
C VAL A 665 5.83 -27.78 -14.87
N ARG A 666 6.21 -28.25 -16.06
CA ARG A 666 7.55 -28.04 -16.64
C ARG A 666 7.86 -26.53 -16.81
N ILE A 667 6.89 -25.76 -17.29
CA ILE A 667 7.04 -24.30 -17.44
C ILE A 667 7.30 -23.65 -16.06
N LEU A 668 6.51 -23.98 -15.05
CA LEU A 668 6.71 -23.39 -13.73
C LEU A 668 8.02 -23.84 -13.07
N LEU A 669 8.43 -25.07 -13.23
CA LEU A 669 9.68 -25.58 -12.65
C LEU A 669 10.93 -24.95 -13.27
N HIS A 670 10.97 -24.75 -14.57
CA HIS A 670 12.19 -24.38 -15.30
C HIS A 670 12.10 -23.06 -16.07
N GLY A 671 10.92 -22.44 -16.14
CA GLY A 671 10.66 -21.26 -16.96
C GLY A 671 10.35 -21.57 -18.42
N LEU A 672 9.98 -20.53 -19.17
CA LEU A 672 9.65 -20.59 -20.60
C LEU A 672 10.33 -19.43 -21.32
N SER A 673 10.97 -19.69 -22.45
CA SER A 673 11.62 -18.71 -23.32
C SER A 673 11.18 -18.83 -24.77
N GLY A 674 11.36 -17.76 -25.55
CA GLY A 674 11.01 -17.73 -26.97
C GLY A 674 9.52 -17.50 -27.23
N PRO A 675 9.11 -17.59 -28.52
CA PRO A 675 7.74 -17.30 -28.91
C PRO A 675 6.73 -18.34 -28.37
N VAL A 676 5.57 -17.84 -27.95
CA VAL A 676 4.42 -18.66 -27.55
C VAL A 676 3.32 -18.44 -28.57
N ASN A 677 2.89 -19.52 -29.22
CA ASN A 677 1.88 -19.50 -30.32
C ASN A 677 2.23 -18.49 -31.43
N GLY A 678 3.51 -18.43 -31.82
CA GLY A 678 4.01 -17.56 -32.86
C GLY A 678 4.19 -16.09 -32.48
N LYS A 679 3.87 -15.72 -31.21
CA LYS A 679 4.01 -14.36 -30.69
C LYS A 679 5.18 -14.27 -29.72
N THR A 680 6.06 -13.32 -29.94
CA THR A 680 7.16 -13.02 -29.00
C THR A 680 6.68 -12.08 -27.91
N TYR A 681 6.98 -12.42 -26.66
CA TYR A 681 6.68 -11.63 -25.48
C TYR A 681 7.96 -10.99 -24.94
N GLY A 682 7.82 -9.86 -24.28
CA GLY A 682 8.98 -9.04 -23.88
C GLY A 682 9.84 -9.63 -22.78
N ASP A 683 9.39 -10.68 -22.09
CA ASP A 683 10.15 -11.28 -20.99
C ASP A 683 10.10 -12.83 -21.07
N ILE A 684 10.99 -13.46 -20.30
CA ILE A 684 11.04 -14.90 -20.09
C ILE A 684 10.16 -15.22 -18.89
N MET A 685 9.29 -16.23 -19.00
CA MET A 685 8.61 -16.76 -17.82
C MET A 685 9.67 -17.31 -16.85
N PRO A 686 9.84 -16.75 -15.65
CA PRO A 686 10.88 -17.17 -14.74
C PRO A 686 10.61 -18.58 -14.19
N ALA A 687 11.69 -19.31 -13.86
CA ALA A 687 11.59 -20.60 -13.19
C ALA A 687 11.13 -20.43 -11.74
N LEU A 688 10.13 -21.19 -11.31
CA LEU A 688 9.60 -21.21 -9.94
C LEU A 688 9.97 -22.50 -9.19
N GLY A 689 10.86 -23.30 -9.75
CA GLY A 689 11.22 -24.63 -9.25
C GLY A 689 11.86 -24.69 -7.87
N HIS A 690 12.28 -23.58 -7.30
CA HIS A 690 12.78 -23.49 -5.92
C HIS A 690 11.64 -23.53 -4.87
N ASN A 691 10.40 -23.25 -5.28
CA ASN A 691 9.23 -23.38 -4.41
C ASN A 691 8.83 -24.85 -4.20
N THR A 692 8.07 -25.11 -3.15
CA THR A 692 7.58 -26.46 -2.82
C THR A 692 6.64 -26.99 -3.89
N ASP A 693 6.49 -28.30 -3.96
CA ASP A 693 5.55 -28.94 -4.90
C ASP A 693 4.11 -28.46 -4.65
N ASN A 694 3.74 -28.27 -3.38
CA ASN A 694 2.44 -27.73 -3.00
C ASN A 694 2.21 -26.30 -3.50
N TYR A 695 3.24 -25.45 -3.50
CA TYR A 695 3.15 -24.08 -4.06
C TYR A 695 2.84 -24.13 -5.57
N ILE A 696 3.60 -24.92 -6.32
CA ILE A 696 3.41 -25.09 -7.78
C ILE A 696 2.03 -25.71 -8.08
N ALA A 697 1.67 -26.77 -7.34
CA ALA A 697 0.37 -27.43 -7.48
C ALA A 697 -0.80 -26.46 -7.18
N SER A 698 -0.68 -25.65 -6.14
CA SER A 698 -1.71 -24.68 -5.76
C SER A 698 -1.96 -23.64 -6.85
N VAL A 699 -0.93 -22.95 -7.33
CA VAL A 699 -1.11 -21.92 -8.34
C VAL A 699 -1.62 -22.47 -9.67
N LEU A 700 -1.14 -23.64 -10.09
CA LEU A 700 -1.64 -24.30 -11.30
C LEU A 700 -3.10 -24.74 -11.14
N SER A 701 -3.48 -25.25 -9.98
CA SER A 701 -4.86 -25.64 -9.68
C SER A 701 -5.80 -24.43 -9.78
N TYR A 702 -5.41 -23.28 -9.24
CA TYR A 702 -6.18 -22.04 -9.36
C TYR A 702 -6.33 -21.59 -10.81
N ILE A 703 -5.23 -21.53 -11.57
CA ILE A 703 -5.26 -21.08 -12.98
C ILE A 703 -6.13 -22.02 -13.83
N ARG A 704 -6.04 -23.31 -13.60
CA ARG A 704 -6.76 -24.35 -14.36
C ARG A 704 -8.25 -24.43 -14.04
N SER A 705 -8.67 -24.05 -12.84
CA SER A 705 -10.08 -24.06 -12.41
C SER A 705 -10.78 -22.70 -12.50
N ASN A 706 -10.08 -21.65 -12.96
CA ASN A 706 -10.60 -20.28 -13.03
C ASN A 706 -10.36 -19.65 -14.40
N PHE A 707 -10.78 -18.41 -14.57
CA PHE A 707 -10.58 -17.61 -15.79
C PHE A 707 -11.17 -18.21 -17.07
N GLY A 708 -12.27 -18.98 -16.94
CA GLY A 708 -12.87 -19.70 -18.06
C GLY A 708 -12.16 -21.01 -18.42
N ASN A 709 -11.10 -21.37 -17.71
CA ASN A 709 -10.50 -22.69 -17.77
C ASN A 709 -11.31 -23.64 -16.86
N ASN A 710 -11.61 -24.83 -17.34
CA ASN A 710 -12.38 -25.83 -16.59
C ASN A 710 -11.64 -27.17 -16.61
N ALA A 711 -10.53 -27.23 -15.88
CA ALA A 711 -9.67 -28.41 -15.83
C ALA A 711 -9.39 -28.86 -14.39
N SER A 712 -8.99 -30.11 -14.22
CA SER A 712 -8.70 -30.74 -12.92
C SER A 712 -7.58 -30.01 -12.18
N VAL A 713 -7.62 -30.07 -10.85
CA VAL A 713 -6.53 -29.62 -9.97
C VAL A 713 -5.24 -30.40 -10.23
N VAL A 714 -4.11 -29.79 -9.93
CA VAL A 714 -2.77 -30.40 -9.99
C VAL A 714 -2.40 -30.86 -8.60
N ARG A 715 -1.88 -32.07 -8.44
CA ARG A 715 -1.47 -32.60 -7.14
C ARG A 715 0.03 -32.40 -6.90
N ASP A 716 0.41 -32.30 -5.65
CA ASP A 716 1.82 -32.26 -5.23
C ASP A 716 2.63 -33.42 -5.84
N ALA A 717 2.05 -34.62 -5.86
CA ALA A 717 2.67 -35.79 -6.47
C ALA A 717 2.95 -35.65 -7.98
N ASP A 718 2.11 -34.92 -8.72
CA ASP A 718 2.35 -34.65 -10.14
C ASP A 718 3.54 -33.71 -10.31
N VAL A 719 3.65 -32.70 -9.45
CA VAL A 719 4.77 -31.78 -9.46
C VAL A 719 6.06 -32.46 -9.07
N ALA A 720 6.06 -33.23 -7.96
CA ALA A 720 7.22 -33.99 -7.48
C ALA A 720 7.77 -34.93 -8.56
N ARG A 721 6.90 -35.69 -9.22
CA ARG A 721 7.26 -36.59 -10.32
C ARG A 721 7.94 -35.84 -11.48
N ILE A 722 7.39 -34.71 -11.90
CA ILE A 722 7.94 -33.95 -13.02
C ILE A 722 9.25 -33.28 -12.61
N ARG A 723 9.37 -32.81 -11.39
CA ARG A 723 10.61 -32.25 -10.84
C ARG A 723 11.74 -33.27 -10.86
N GLU A 724 11.48 -34.51 -10.40
CA GLU A 724 12.46 -35.61 -10.43
C GLU A 724 12.92 -35.90 -11.86
N ILE A 725 12.00 -36.07 -12.82
CA ILE A 725 12.32 -36.37 -14.20
C ILE A 725 13.10 -35.27 -14.92
N THR A 726 12.89 -34.01 -14.49
CA THR A 726 13.49 -32.83 -15.14
C THR A 726 14.60 -32.19 -14.32
N GLU A 727 15.10 -32.82 -13.25
CA GLU A 727 16.10 -32.30 -12.32
C GLU A 727 17.39 -31.83 -13.01
N SER A 728 17.83 -32.54 -14.05
CA SER A 728 19.04 -32.20 -14.80
C SER A 728 18.90 -30.93 -15.66
N ARG A 729 17.68 -30.44 -15.88
CA ARG A 729 17.44 -29.26 -16.73
C ARG A 729 17.83 -27.97 -16.00
N LYS A 730 18.67 -27.16 -16.65
CA LYS A 730 19.18 -25.88 -16.10
C LYS A 730 18.76 -24.66 -16.95
N THR A 731 18.04 -24.86 -18.04
CA THR A 731 17.60 -23.78 -18.96
C THR A 731 16.07 -23.74 -19.08
N PRO A 732 15.48 -22.58 -19.34
CA PRO A 732 14.05 -22.48 -19.63
C PRO A 732 13.64 -23.37 -20.81
N TRP A 733 12.40 -23.84 -20.82
CA TRP A 733 11.82 -24.54 -21.95
C TRP A 733 11.51 -23.55 -23.09
N THR A 734 11.48 -24.08 -24.32
CA THR A 734 10.81 -23.46 -25.45
C THR A 734 9.49 -24.18 -25.73
N MET A 735 8.53 -23.53 -26.39
CA MET A 735 7.27 -24.20 -26.77
C MET A 735 7.53 -25.42 -27.67
N ALA A 736 8.46 -25.33 -28.62
CA ALA A 736 8.84 -26.42 -29.48
C ALA A 736 9.36 -27.65 -28.71
N GLU A 737 10.21 -27.44 -27.70
CA GLU A 737 10.67 -28.52 -26.82
C GLU A 737 9.52 -29.13 -26.01
N LEU A 738 8.63 -28.29 -25.46
CA LEU A 738 7.49 -28.75 -24.67
C LEU A 738 6.53 -29.61 -25.48
N ASP A 739 6.39 -29.33 -26.77
CA ASP A 739 5.52 -30.11 -27.70
C ASP A 739 6.15 -31.42 -28.17
N THR A 740 7.48 -31.47 -28.23
CA THR A 740 8.22 -32.64 -28.76
C THR A 740 8.72 -33.57 -27.66
N VAL A 741 9.16 -33.08 -26.54
CA VAL A 741 9.69 -33.88 -25.43
C VAL A 741 8.55 -34.52 -24.64
N ARG A 742 8.32 -35.82 -24.86
CA ARG A 742 7.34 -36.61 -24.10
C ARG A 742 7.97 -37.11 -22.81
N ILE A 743 7.35 -36.82 -21.67
CA ILE A 743 7.69 -37.46 -20.39
C ILE A 743 7.01 -38.82 -20.34
N GLN A 744 7.80 -39.92 -20.28
CA GLN A 744 7.24 -41.24 -20.15
C GLN A 744 6.49 -41.37 -18.82
N ARG A 745 5.20 -41.77 -18.89
CA ARG A 745 4.48 -42.23 -17.71
C ARG A 745 5.10 -43.57 -17.31
N ARG A 746 5.77 -43.67 -16.16
CA ARG A 746 6.07 -44.99 -15.57
C ARG A 746 4.73 -45.70 -15.41
N GLY A 747 4.59 -46.82 -16.10
CA GLY A 747 3.41 -47.67 -16.02
C GLY A 747 3.13 -48.02 -14.58
N GLY A 748 1.87 -47.82 -14.13
CA GLY A 748 1.44 -48.28 -12.84
C GLY A 748 1.79 -49.75 -12.67
N PHE A 749 2.35 -50.08 -11.50
CA PHE A 749 2.52 -51.48 -11.09
C PHE A 749 1.16 -52.18 -11.20
N GLY A 750 1.12 -53.24 -12.05
CA GLY A 750 -0.04 -54.09 -12.19
C GLY A 750 -0.40 -54.69 -10.83
N GLY A 751 -1.57 -54.42 -10.33
CA GLY A 751 -2.19 -55.22 -9.27
C GLY A 751 -2.53 -56.60 -9.83
N PRO A 752 -2.50 -57.68 -8.98
CA PRO A 752 -2.71 -59.03 -9.45
C PRO A 752 -4.17 -59.27 -9.88
N GLY A 753 -4.31 -59.78 -11.10
CA GLY A 753 -5.35 -60.61 -11.62
C GLY A 753 -6.83 -60.26 -11.27
N GLY A 754 -7.46 -59.45 -12.11
CA GLY A 754 -8.90 -59.42 -12.24
C GLY A 754 -9.27 -59.97 -13.64
N GLY A 755 -9.76 -61.17 -13.70
CA GLY A 755 -10.17 -61.86 -14.91
C GLY A 755 -11.20 -61.06 -15.73
N ARG A 756 -10.97 -61.02 -17.00
CA ARG A 756 -11.88 -60.45 -18.00
C ARG A 756 -13.20 -61.23 -18.00
N PRO A 757 -14.36 -60.61 -17.84
CA PRO A 757 -15.62 -61.33 -18.02
C PRO A 757 -15.76 -61.78 -19.48
N PRO A 758 -16.39 -62.96 -19.74
CA PRO A 758 -16.51 -63.48 -21.11
C PRO A 758 -17.45 -62.60 -21.92
N GLN A 759 -17.01 -62.33 -23.18
CA GLN A 759 -17.84 -61.69 -24.19
C GLN A 759 -19.06 -62.53 -24.52
N ALA A 760 -20.25 -61.94 -24.47
CA ALA A 760 -21.47 -62.50 -25.00
C ALA A 760 -21.41 -62.62 -26.54
N PRO A 761 -21.95 -63.66 -27.14
CA PRO A 761 -21.93 -63.83 -28.60
C PRO A 761 -22.86 -62.83 -29.31
N PRO A 762 -22.57 -62.47 -30.56
CA PRO A 762 -23.34 -61.46 -31.28
C PRO A 762 -24.77 -61.99 -31.61
N ALA A 763 -25.76 -61.15 -31.37
CA ALA A 763 -27.15 -61.37 -31.66
C ALA A 763 -27.34 -61.47 -33.21
N ALA A 764 -28.05 -62.46 -33.63
CA ALA A 764 -28.40 -62.72 -35.04
C ALA A 764 -29.36 -61.64 -35.58
N ALA A 765 -29.13 -61.25 -36.84
CA ALA A 765 -29.97 -60.31 -37.59
C ALA A 765 -31.39 -60.85 -37.81
N PRO A 766 -32.45 -60.08 -37.78
CA PRO A 766 -33.79 -60.50 -38.12
C PRO A 766 -33.93 -60.59 -39.61
N ALA A 767 -34.50 -61.73 -40.06
CA ALA A 767 -34.90 -61.95 -41.42
C ALA A 767 -36.04 -61.03 -41.86
N ARG A 768 -35.96 -60.58 -43.11
CA ARG A 768 -37.04 -59.87 -43.79
C ARG A 768 -38.25 -60.74 -43.97
N GLN A 769 -39.39 -60.28 -43.61
CA GLN A 769 -40.64 -60.35 -44.41
C GLN A 769 -41.39 -59.03 -44.21
#